data_5db6c519268f4a710a2c7a717f2c68ea
#
_entry.id   5db6c519268f4a710a2c7a717f2c68ea
#
_cell.length_a   1.000
_cell.length_b   1.000
_cell.length_c   1.000
_cell.angle_alpha   90.00
_cell.angle_beta   90.00
_cell.angle_gamma   90.00
#
_symmetry.space_group_name_H-M   'P 1'
#
loop_
_entity.id
_entity.type
_entity.pdbx_description
1 polymer ?
#
loop_
_entity_poly.entity_id
_entity_poly.type
_entity_poly.pdbx_seq_one_letter_code
_entity_poly.pdbx_strand_id
1 'polypeptide(L)'
;MHLRKWWSLCLSAVLIFSLFPSVGTGGTRAAAADVKTGDDGVLFEANFEDGVLGQWRPRASEKLDIVAQAGHDSTRSLRTSSRTETFHGPLIEVIDHVQKGSTVHISFWAMYDEGPDSQVINGSLEKEYNNDASSREYATFASATLNKGQWKKIEADVVIPGENSGITGFRMYAETPWKTSAEVTPADTITFYVDDVLITEAEKIEIEPNIPNLVDVVGQHYAMGAAIDQSALDAEDPHSQLLTKHFNSITAGNFMKMDAMQPQEGQFVWSETDRLVKFAEANDMEIRGHTLLWHSQVPDWFFTDPNDASKPATREQLLARMKTHIQTIVTRYKGKVHTWDVVNEVISDGGGLRNEASNSKWRDIIGDVDGDGDDSDYIELAFRYAREADPDAVLVINDYGMEGNGNKVNDMVKLVEKLLAKGTPIDAVGFQMHVSMYGPDVKLIREAFEKVIALGVNVQVTELDVSIYSSNSELEMPVTDELMLQQAYRYRELFDLFDELGKRGVMDSVTVWGLADDGTWLDNHPVKGRKDAPLLFDRKLKAKPAYWALVDATTLPIYRNEWTALKASPSFPNHKGQEDILWGAVKGLEINHLADGTSAVTGEARMMWDAKKVNLRVEVKDTTRRKGDQVQVFLAEEVKGTGAATSEADLSAKKKNPPSANGQYTFKRDGGKGKDKNTYNVQETKTGYVVYASLPMSAALLTEGQVLSLDFRITDEYAAGKTAIIVWNDISNQQPDKPANRGKLKLGSVLKQTKVTYGKPVIDAKKDNVWKKAASVKTDVWVVGNSGAKATAQLLWDEKYLYVLADVKDPLRSKLSSNAHEQDSIEIFIDPSKDQTTLYQEDDAQYRVNFDNETSFGGNARKESFKSATRLTSGGYTVEVAIPLDSVRAEEQRWIGFDLQVNDDGAGDGKRSSVSIWSDSSGNSYQDTSGFGSLLLTRK
;
A
#
# COMPACT_ATOMS: atom_id res chain seq x y z
N MET A 1 19.09 3.59 19.67
CA MET A 1 20.21 2.82 20.26
C MET A 1 19.65 1.46 20.64
N HIS A 2 20.14 0.38 20.11
CA HIS A 2 19.67 -1.01 20.19
C HIS A 2 18.50 -1.39 19.26
N LEU A 3 18.87 -1.56 17.97
CA LEU A 3 18.26 -2.55 17.07
C LEU A 3 19.30 -2.83 15.99
N ARG A 4 20.32 -3.61 16.33
CA ARG A 4 21.27 -4.18 15.37
C ARG A 4 21.79 -5.49 15.95
N LYS A 5 21.39 -6.58 15.33
CA LYS A 5 22.15 -7.84 15.13
C LYS A 5 21.17 -8.98 14.89
N TRP A 6 20.83 -9.20 13.69
CA TRP A 6 20.28 -10.47 13.21
C TRP A 6 20.57 -10.57 11.71
N TRP A 7 21.75 -10.99 11.42
CA TRP A 7 22.14 -11.70 10.19
C TRP A 7 23.59 -12.15 10.37
N SER A 8 23.83 -13.41 10.06
CA SER A 8 25.12 -14.11 10.12
C SER A 8 25.36 -14.89 11.40
N LEU A 9 25.07 -16.17 11.33
CA LEU A 9 25.92 -17.24 11.88
C LEU A 9 25.36 -18.59 11.45
N CYS A 10 25.60 -18.97 10.20
CA CYS A 10 25.81 -20.37 9.86
C CYS A 10 27.32 -20.59 9.93
N LEU A 11 27.82 -21.17 11.03
CA LEU A 11 28.98 -22.02 11.02
C LEU A 11 29.22 -22.65 12.43
N SER A 12 29.24 -24.00 12.43
CA SER A 12 30.03 -24.86 13.30
C SER A 12 29.67 -24.91 14.77
N ALA A 13 28.78 -25.79 15.14
CA ALA A 13 28.75 -26.42 16.48
C ALA A 13 29.46 -27.75 16.42
N VAL A 14 30.59 -27.84 17.12
CA VAL A 14 31.35 -29.09 17.38
C VAL A 14 30.56 -29.93 18.36
N LEU A 15 30.23 -31.15 17.98
CA LEU A 15 29.59 -32.18 18.80
C LEU A 15 30.52 -32.74 19.84
N ILE A 16 30.08 -32.75 21.07
CA ILE A 16 30.64 -33.62 22.14
C ILE A 16 29.75 -34.87 22.21
N PHE A 17 30.33 -36.02 21.88
CA PHE A 17 29.70 -37.31 21.98
C PHE A 17 29.70 -37.83 23.43
N SER A 18 28.57 -38.26 23.94
CA SER A 18 28.47 -39.23 25.03
C SER A 18 27.87 -40.52 24.49
N LEU A 19 28.68 -41.58 24.54
CA LEU A 19 28.36 -42.95 24.18
C LEU A 19 27.42 -43.57 25.21
N PHE A 20 26.30 -44.11 24.77
CA PHE A 20 25.55 -45.13 25.47
C PHE A 20 25.31 -46.34 24.52
N PRO A 21 25.42 -47.61 25.08
CA PRO A 21 25.38 -48.78 24.21
C PRO A 21 23.97 -49.16 23.78
N SER A 22 23.84 -49.53 22.52
CA SER A 22 22.65 -50.06 21.90
C SER A 22 22.37 -51.51 22.37
N VAL A 23 21.18 -51.75 22.89
CA VAL A 23 20.62 -53.12 23.00
C VAL A 23 19.75 -53.33 21.75
N GLY A 24 20.20 -54.22 20.91
CA GLY A 24 19.47 -54.62 19.70
C GLY A 24 18.35 -55.61 20.06
N THR A 25 17.14 -55.29 19.56
CA THR A 25 16.10 -56.29 19.33
C THR A 25 15.73 -56.27 17.87
N GLY A 26 15.99 -57.39 17.19
CA GLY A 26 15.65 -57.58 15.79
C GLY A 26 14.13 -57.58 15.57
N GLY A 27 13.62 -56.61 14.85
CA GLY A 27 12.29 -56.64 14.28
C GLY A 27 12.39 -56.89 12.77
N THR A 28 11.70 -57.85 12.31
CA THR A 28 11.53 -58.21 10.89
C THR A 28 10.98 -57.07 10.08
N ARG A 29 11.72 -56.68 9.04
CA ARG A 29 11.33 -55.69 8.05
C ARG A 29 10.09 -56.21 7.31
N ALA A 30 8.96 -55.60 7.51
CA ALA A 30 7.79 -55.77 6.65
C ALA A 30 8.12 -55.14 5.26
N ALA A 31 7.75 -55.82 4.21
CA ALA A 31 7.91 -55.34 2.83
C ALA A 31 7.12 -54.05 2.65
N ALA A 32 7.71 -53.14 1.87
CA ALA A 32 7.05 -51.89 1.44
C ALA A 32 5.63 -52.22 0.90
N ALA A 33 4.63 -51.65 1.53
CA ALA A 33 3.30 -51.67 0.98
C ALA A 33 3.29 -50.63 -0.18
N ASP A 34 2.76 -51.01 -1.34
CA ASP A 34 2.47 -50.09 -2.43
C ASP A 34 1.64 -48.93 -1.88
N VAL A 35 2.11 -47.70 -2.09
CA VAL A 35 1.38 -46.49 -1.76
C VAL A 35 0.09 -46.49 -2.58
N LYS A 36 -1.02 -46.84 -1.93
CA LYS A 36 -2.34 -46.70 -2.54
C LYS A 36 -2.75 -45.25 -2.40
N THR A 37 -2.66 -44.48 -3.49
CA THR A 37 -3.38 -43.21 -3.61
C THR A 37 -4.89 -43.52 -3.52
N GLY A 38 -5.58 -42.92 -2.57
CA GLY A 38 -7.04 -42.84 -2.59
C GLY A 38 -7.47 -42.05 -3.85
N ASP A 39 -8.71 -42.20 -4.29
CA ASP A 39 -9.29 -41.46 -5.44
C ASP A 39 -9.28 -39.92 -5.26
N ASP A 40 -8.79 -39.39 -4.12
CA ASP A 40 -8.77 -38.00 -3.68
C ASP A 40 -7.37 -37.40 -3.45
N GLY A 41 -6.30 -38.11 -3.89
CA GLY A 41 -4.92 -37.59 -3.80
C GLY A 41 -4.32 -37.59 -2.38
N VAL A 42 -4.97 -38.19 -1.38
CA VAL A 42 -4.45 -38.28 -0.02
C VAL A 42 -3.33 -39.32 0.07
N LEU A 43 -2.16 -38.86 0.52
CA LEU A 43 -0.95 -39.68 0.69
C LEU A 43 -0.79 -40.13 2.14
N PHE A 44 -1.17 -39.28 3.11
CA PHE A 44 -1.16 -39.57 4.54
C PHE A 44 -2.21 -38.77 5.28
N GLU A 45 -2.87 -39.34 6.27
CA GLU A 45 -3.84 -38.69 7.14
C GLU A 45 -3.67 -39.20 8.58
N ALA A 46 -3.78 -38.28 9.56
CA ALA A 46 -3.84 -38.64 10.99
C ALA A 46 -4.75 -37.66 11.74
N ASN A 47 -5.94 -38.14 12.14
CA ASN A 47 -6.92 -37.42 12.95
C ASN A 47 -7.01 -37.91 14.41
N PHE A 48 -6.21 -38.89 14.78
CA PHE A 48 -6.04 -39.47 16.14
C PHE A 48 -7.32 -40.04 16.79
N GLU A 49 -8.44 -40.13 16.08
CA GLU A 49 -9.72 -40.62 16.64
C GLU A 49 -9.73 -42.10 17.02
N ASP A 50 -8.82 -42.90 16.46
CA ASP A 50 -8.60 -44.30 16.84
C ASP A 50 -7.90 -44.47 18.21
N GLY A 51 -7.35 -43.39 18.77
CA GLY A 51 -6.63 -43.34 20.02
C GLY A 51 -5.22 -44.00 20.01
N VAL A 52 -4.63 -44.14 18.82
CA VAL A 52 -3.34 -44.82 18.61
C VAL A 52 -2.31 -43.80 18.08
N LEU A 53 -1.10 -43.81 18.67
CA LEU A 53 0.03 -42.97 18.23
C LEU A 53 0.54 -43.33 16.83
N GLY A 54 0.30 -44.55 16.37
CA GLY A 54 0.77 -45.04 15.09
C GLY A 54 2.29 -44.90 14.93
N GLN A 55 2.72 -44.22 13.88
CA GLN A 55 4.14 -43.99 13.57
C GLN A 55 4.71 -42.72 14.25
N TRP A 56 3.87 -41.98 14.96
CA TRP A 56 4.31 -40.79 15.66
C TRP A 56 5.23 -41.14 16.83
N ARG A 57 6.31 -40.42 16.98
CA ARG A 57 7.29 -40.58 18.05
C ARG A 57 7.78 -39.22 18.57
N PRO A 58 8.23 -39.16 19.83
CA PRO A 58 8.90 -37.96 20.31
C PRO A 58 10.23 -37.79 19.57
N ARG A 59 10.58 -36.54 19.30
CA ARG A 59 11.85 -36.20 18.66
C ARG A 59 13.04 -36.40 19.60
N ALA A 60 12.82 -36.22 20.91
CA ALA A 60 13.83 -36.40 21.94
C ALA A 60 13.21 -36.98 23.23
N SER A 61 13.10 -36.19 24.30
CA SER A 61 12.67 -36.66 25.64
C SER A 61 11.25 -36.23 26.03
N GLU A 62 10.58 -35.47 25.20
CA GLU A 62 9.20 -35.06 25.43
C GLU A 62 8.23 -36.23 25.39
N LYS A 63 7.04 -36.02 25.96
CA LYS A 63 6.01 -37.04 26.05
C LYS A 63 4.90 -36.75 25.00
N LEU A 64 4.53 -37.80 24.28
CA LEU A 64 3.38 -37.81 23.36
C LEU A 64 2.25 -38.65 23.96
N ASP A 65 1.03 -38.09 23.98
CA ASP A 65 -0.21 -38.77 24.40
C ASP A 65 -1.35 -38.42 23.43
N ILE A 66 -2.20 -39.40 23.11
CA ILE A 66 -3.50 -39.12 22.51
C ILE A 66 -4.47 -38.74 23.62
N VAL A 67 -5.03 -37.56 23.56
CA VAL A 67 -5.93 -37.04 24.59
C VAL A 67 -7.34 -36.85 24.05
N ALA A 68 -8.34 -37.17 24.84
CA ALA A 68 -9.75 -36.95 24.54
C ALA A 68 -10.20 -35.54 24.94
N GLN A 69 -11.22 -35.02 24.28
CA GLN A 69 -11.87 -33.74 24.55
C GLN A 69 -11.00 -32.50 24.18
N ALA A 70 -10.00 -32.68 23.31
CA ALA A 70 -9.16 -31.60 22.82
C ALA A 70 -8.87 -31.77 21.31
N GLY A 71 -9.83 -32.16 20.47
CA GLY A 71 -9.69 -32.31 19.03
C GLY A 71 -10.08 -30.99 18.30
N HIS A 72 -9.60 -30.84 17.08
CA HIS A 72 -10.04 -29.84 16.13
C HIS A 72 -11.23 -30.40 15.34
N ASP A 73 -12.43 -29.87 15.50
CA ASP A 73 -13.68 -30.39 14.90
C ASP A 73 -13.91 -31.91 15.15
N SER A 74 -13.20 -32.48 16.10
CA SER A 74 -13.13 -33.91 16.43
C SER A 74 -13.11 -34.11 17.94
N THR A 75 -12.85 -35.35 18.39
CA THR A 75 -12.84 -35.64 19.84
C THR A 75 -11.46 -35.81 20.44
N ARG A 76 -10.43 -36.02 19.62
CA ARG A 76 -9.08 -36.37 20.10
C ARG A 76 -8.01 -35.60 19.34
N SER A 77 -6.85 -35.45 19.99
CA SER A 77 -5.66 -34.87 19.37
C SER A 77 -4.39 -35.46 19.97
N LEU A 78 -3.28 -35.22 19.29
CA LEU A 78 -1.92 -35.59 19.75
C LEU A 78 -1.37 -34.45 20.64
N ARG A 79 -1.22 -34.74 21.95
CA ARG A 79 -0.60 -33.83 22.91
C ARG A 79 0.88 -34.03 23.01
N THR A 80 1.68 -32.98 22.94
CA THR A 80 3.10 -32.92 23.22
C THR A 80 3.35 -32.18 24.53
N SER A 81 3.90 -32.86 25.53
CA SER A 81 4.14 -32.33 26.89
C SER A 81 5.52 -32.65 27.39
N SER A 82 5.89 -32.15 28.58
CA SER A 82 7.22 -32.35 29.19
C SER A 82 8.38 -31.90 28.30
N ARG A 83 8.16 -30.85 27.52
CA ARG A 83 9.17 -30.24 26.67
C ARG A 83 10.18 -29.48 27.52
N THR A 84 11.47 -29.59 27.20
CA THR A 84 12.56 -28.83 27.84
C THR A 84 13.38 -28.03 26.85
N GLU A 85 13.17 -28.27 25.54
CA GLU A 85 13.82 -27.56 24.46
C GLU A 85 12.79 -27.15 23.44
N THR A 86 13.09 -26.10 22.64
CA THR A 86 12.18 -25.59 21.63
C THR A 86 11.88 -26.57 20.50
N PHE A 87 12.89 -27.39 20.15
CA PHE A 87 12.78 -28.41 19.10
C PHE A 87 12.08 -29.69 19.53
N HIS A 88 11.67 -29.85 20.78
CA HIS A 88 10.91 -31.00 21.25
C HIS A 88 9.50 -30.97 20.64
N GLY A 89 9.12 -32.04 19.91
CA GLY A 89 7.84 -32.09 19.23
C GLY A 89 7.49 -33.48 18.69
N PRO A 90 6.24 -33.65 18.23
CA PRO A 90 5.81 -34.90 17.60
C PRO A 90 6.43 -34.97 16.20
N LEU A 91 7.08 -36.09 15.92
CA LEU A 91 7.76 -36.36 14.66
C LEU A 91 7.17 -37.61 13.98
N ILE A 92 7.03 -37.49 12.65
CA ILE A 92 6.64 -38.62 11.78
C ILE A 92 7.56 -38.72 10.57
N GLU A 93 7.87 -39.97 10.14
CA GLU A 93 8.56 -40.21 8.87
C GLU A 93 7.59 -40.04 7.70
N VAL A 94 7.95 -39.18 6.76
CA VAL A 94 7.12 -38.83 5.61
C VAL A 94 7.60 -39.56 4.34
N ILE A 95 8.90 -39.86 4.25
CA ILE A 95 9.51 -40.46 3.03
C ILE A 95 8.82 -41.75 2.56
N ASP A 96 8.24 -42.52 3.46
CA ASP A 96 7.54 -43.75 3.13
C ASP A 96 6.13 -43.53 2.54
N HIS A 97 5.62 -42.31 2.61
CA HIS A 97 4.27 -41.91 2.14
C HIS A 97 4.28 -41.08 0.85
N VAL A 98 5.44 -40.62 0.38
CA VAL A 98 5.56 -39.66 -0.71
C VAL A 98 6.52 -40.14 -1.80
N GLN A 99 6.34 -39.67 -3.00
CA GLN A 99 7.27 -39.93 -4.10
C GLN A 99 8.45 -38.97 -4.05
N LYS A 100 9.66 -39.46 -4.15
CA LYS A 100 10.86 -38.63 -4.28
C LYS A 100 10.81 -37.79 -5.54
N GLY A 101 11.12 -36.51 -5.44
CA GLY A 101 11.05 -35.55 -6.53
C GLY A 101 9.66 -34.94 -6.75
N SER A 102 8.63 -35.39 -6.00
CA SER A 102 7.30 -34.74 -6.07
C SER A 102 7.20 -33.53 -5.14
N THR A 103 6.20 -32.70 -5.40
CA THR A 103 5.74 -31.67 -4.44
C THR A 103 4.48 -32.19 -3.75
N VAL A 104 4.44 -32.04 -2.43
CA VAL A 104 3.31 -32.45 -1.61
C VAL A 104 2.81 -31.28 -0.80
N HIS A 105 1.51 -31.23 -0.58
CA HIS A 105 0.89 -30.28 0.36
C HIS A 105 0.83 -30.92 1.74
N ILE A 106 1.47 -30.28 2.73
CA ILE A 106 1.45 -30.73 4.13
C ILE A 106 0.65 -29.75 4.96
N SER A 107 -0.35 -30.20 5.66
CA SER A 107 -1.13 -29.37 6.58
C SER A 107 -1.39 -30.08 7.90
N PHE A 108 -1.53 -29.30 8.98
CA PHE A 108 -1.96 -29.78 10.29
C PHE A 108 -2.58 -28.62 11.09
N TRP A 109 -3.42 -28.95 12.05
CA TRP A 109 -3.94 -27.99 13.01
C TRP A 109 -3.14 -28.05 14.30
N ALA A 110 -2.89 -26.89 14.92
CA ALA A 110 -2.19 -26.78 16.20
C ALA A 110 -2.94 -25.87 17.17
N MET A 111 -2.84 -26.17 18.45
CA MET A 111 -3.43 -25.41 19.55
C MET A 111 -2.59 -25.56 20.82
N TYR A 112 -2.66 -24.60 21.75
CA TYR A 112 -2.17 -24.72 23.11
C TYR A 112 -3.16 -24.03 24.07
N ASP A 113 -3.23 -24.52 25.32
CA ASP A 113 -4.22 -24.08 26.32
C ASP A 113 -3.59 -23.42 27.57
N GLU A 114 -2.28 -23.60 27.76
CA GLU A 114 -1.54 -23.00 28.89
C GLU A 114 -0.26 -22.32 28.41
N GLY A 115 0.01 -21.10 28.88
CA GLY A 115 1.19 -20.33 28.47
C GLY A 115 0.88 -18.86 28.17
N PRO A 116 1.70 -18.18 27.36
CA PRO A 116 1.49 -16.78 26.96
C PRO A 116 0.19 -16.60 26.15
N ASP A 117 -0.26 -15.36 25.97
CA ASP A 117 -1.49 -15.07 25.21
C ASP A 117 -1.36 -15.45 23.73
N SER A 118 -0.15 -15.35 23.18
CA SER A 118 0.17 -15.82 21.83
C SER A 118 1.52 -16.54 21.78
N GLN A 119 1.63 -17.53 20.90
CA GLN A 119 2.88 -18.28 20.67
C GLN A 119 2.97 -18.75 19.22
N VAL A 120 4.19 -18.78 18.67
CA VAL A 120 4.44 -19.31 17.34
C VAL A 120 4.64 -20.83 17.42
N ILE A 121 3.96 -21.57 16.54
CA ILE A 121 4.23 -22.98 16.26
C ILE A 121 4.72 -23.11 14.82
N ASN A 122 5.79 -23.84 14.62
CA ASN A 122 6.39 -24.16 13.34
C ASN A 122 6.02 -25.58 12.91
N GLY A 123 5.74 -25.77 11.62
CA GLY A 123 5.89 -27.04 10.94
C GLY A 123 7.30 -27.10 10.36
N SER A 124 8.07 -28.09 10.79
CA SER A 124 9.49 -28.21 10.43
C SER A 124 9.82 -29.57 9.82
N LEU A 125 10.88 -29.62 9.05
CA LEU A 125 11.40 -30.80 8.35
C LEU A 125 12.78 -31.18 8.88
N GLU A 126 13.02 -32.48 8.97
CA GLU A 126 14.34 -33.10 9.16
C GLU A 126 14.64 -33.96 7.94
N LYS A 127 15.67 -33.60 7.18
CA LYS A 127 16.14 -34.32 5.98
C LYS A 127 17.44 -35.08 6.33
N GLU A 128 17.52 -36.33 5.97
CA GLU A 128 18.70 -37.19 6.21
C GLU A 128 19.14 -37.80 4.89
N TYR A 129 20.45 -37.79 4.61
CA TYR A 129 21.02 -38.28 3.36
C TYR A 129 21.95 -39.45 3.56
N ASN A 130 21.96 -40.41 2.65
CA ASN A 130 22.86 -41.57 2.60
C ASN A 130 22.87 -42.43 3.88
N ASN A 131 21.77 -42.42 4.64
CA ASN A 131 21.66 -43.07 5.98
C ASN A 131 22.71 -42.59 6.99
N ASP A 132 23.14 -41.32 6.86
CA ASP A 132 24.09 -40.69 7.74
C ASP A 132 23.44 -39.62 8.62
N ALA A 133 23.31 -39.88 9.90
CA ALA A 133 22.72 -38.94 10.84
C ALA A 133 23.49 -37.60 10.95
N SER A 134 24.77 -37.57 10.55
CA SER A 134 25.56 -36.32 10.51
C SER A 134 25.21 -35.44 9.31
N SER A 135 24.51 -35.93 8.30
CA SER A 135 24.05 -35.23 7.13
C SER A 135 22.69 -34.51 7.31
N ARG A 136 22.13 -34.54 8.54
CA ARG A 136 20.80 -34.01 8.79
C ARG A 136 20.73 -32.51 8.58
N GLU A 137 19.77 -32.09 7.80
CA GLU A 137 19.38 -30.71 7.57
C GLU A 137 18.02 -30.46 8.19
N TYR A 138 17.81 -29.23 8.69
CA TYR A 138 16.57 -28.83 9.33
C TYR A 138 16.03 -27.57 8.64
N ALA A 139 14.72 -27.55 8.37
CA ALA A 139 14.07 -26.40 7.75
C ALA A 139 12.63 -26.24 8.28
N THR A 140 12.22 -25.03 8.55
CA THR A 140 10.81 -24.70 8.79
C THR A 140 10.10 -24.54 7.46
N PHE A 141 9.01 -25.29 7.22
CA PHE A 141 8.22 -25.15 5.99
C PHE A 141 7.03 -24.22 6.15
N ALA A 142 6.47 -24.11 7.37
CA ALA A 142 5.40 -23.18 7.67
C ALA A 142 5.43 -22.74 9.13
N SER A 143 4.84 -21.59 9.44
CA SER A 143 4.73 -21.07 10.81
C SER A 143 3.38 -20.38 10.99
N ALA A 144 2.80 -20.48 12.19
CA ALA A 144 1.64 -19.70 12.55
C ALA A 144 1.76 -19.15 13.98
N THR A 145 1.32 -17.91 14.17
CA THR A 145 1.09 -17.36 15.51
C THR A 145 -0.29 -17.80 15.98
N LEU A 146 -0.33 -18.57 17.07
CA LEU A 146 -1.54 -19.08 17.70
C LEU A 146 -1.93 -18.19 18.89
N ASN A 147 -3.21 -17.96 19.08
CA ASN A 147 -3.75 -17.44 20.34
C ASN A 147 -4.12 -18.59 21.26
N LYS A 148 -3.89 -18.40 22.55
CA LYS A 148 -4.18 -19.42 23.56
C LYS A 148 -5.63 -19.92 23.48
N GLY A 149 -5.80 -21.25 23.44
CA GLY A 149 -7.10 -21.90 23.35
C GLY A 149 -7.76 -21.93 21.96
N GLN A 150 -7.04 -21.46 20.92
CA GLN A 150 -7.57 -21.42 19.55
C GLN A 150 -6.79 -22.36 18.64
N TRP A 151 -7.50 -23.18 17.87
CA TRP A 151 -6.91 -23.97 16.79
C TRP A 151 -6.55 -23.09 15.62
N LYS A 152 -5.38 -23.34 15.02
CA LYS A 152 -4.94 -22.70 13.80
C LYS A 152 -4.27 -23.67 12.86
N LYS A 153 -4.58 -23.60 11.58
CA LYS A 153 -3.98 -24.42 10.54
C LYS A 153 -2.57 -23.91 10.19
N ILE A 154 -1.65 -24.85 9.98
CA ILE A 154 -0.28 -24.63 9.53
C ILE A 154 -0.11 -25.49 8.29
N GLU A 155 0.22 -24.87 7.14
CA GLU A 155 0.28 -25.57 5.87
C GLU A 155 1.26 -24.95 4.90
N ALA A 156 1.86 -25.78 4.03
CA ALA A 156 2.63 -25.35 2.86
C ALA A 156 2.82 -26.50 1.87
N ASP A 157 3.16 -26.13 0.65
CA ASP A 157 3.70 -27.06 -0.34
C ASP A 157 5.20 -27.28 -0.08
N VAL A 158 5.60 -28.56 -0.17
CA VAL A 158 6.95 -29.01 0.18
C VAL A 158 7.51 -29.88 -0.94
N VAL A 159 8.67 -29.50 -1.46
CA VAL A 159 9.39 -30.30 -2.46
C VAL A 159 10.14 -31.42 -1.78
N ILE A 160 9.88 -32.66 -2.18
CA ILE A 160 10.60 -33.86 -1.73
C ILE A 160 11.86 -34.01 -2.58
N PRO A 161 13.06 -34.11 -1.99
CA PRO A 161 14.28 -34.28 -2.77
C PRO A 161 14.23 -35.50 -3.70
N GLY A 162 14.73 -35.33 -4.91
CA GLY A 162 14.70 -36.36 -5.95
C GLY A 162 15.56 -37.59 -5.66
N GLU A 163 15.40 -38.65 -6.44
CA GLU A 163 16.12 -39.91 -6.29
C GLU A 163 17.64 -39.73 -6.24
N ASN A 164 18.21 -38.84 -7.04
CA ASN A 164 19.65 -38.61 -7.13
C ASN A 164 20.23 -37.76 -5.97
N SER A 165 19.38 -37.26 -5.09
CA SER A 165 19.82 -36.44 -3.94
C SER A 165 20.49 -37.24 -2.84
N GLY A 166 20.28 -38.59 -2.83
CA GLY A 166 20.71 -39.44 -1.74
C GLY A 166 19.83 -39.36 -0.51
N ILE A 167 18.64 -38.75 -0.58
CA ILE A 167 17.69 -38.65 0.54
C ILE A 167 17.26 -40.03 1.03
N THR A 168 17.37 -40.26 2.33
CA THR A 168 17.05 -41.54 3.00
C THR A 168 16.09 -41.37 4.16
N GLY A 169 15.88 -40.15 4.66
CA GLY A 169 14.88 -39.82 5.68
C GLY A 169 14.30 -38.42 5.39
N PHE A 170 12.99 -38.35 5.44
CA PHE A 170 12.26 -37.08 5.30
C PHE A 170 11.15 -37.07 6.34
N ARG A 171 11.36 -36.26 7.38
CA ARG A 171 10.51 -36.27 8.57
C ARG A 171 9.89 -34.90 8.78
N MET A 172 8.62 -34.85 9.12
CA MET A 172 7.99 -33.64 9.62
C MET A 172 7.83 -33.69 11.14
N TYR A 173 7.84 -32.51 11.74
CA TYR A 173 7.57 -32.36 13.17
C TYR A 173 7.02 -30.95 13.45
N ALA A 174 6.31 -30.79 14.57
CA ALA A 174 5.86 -29.48 15.05
C ALA A 174 6.72 -29.03 16.22
N GLU A 175 7.09 -27.77 16.29
CA GLU A 175 7.96 -27.22 17.34
C GLU A 175 7.65 -25.71 17.60
N THR A 176 8.21 -25.15 18.68
CA THR A 176 8.29 -23.69 18.85
C THR A 176 9.56 -23.15 18.18
N PRO A 177 9.66 -21.85 17.85
CA PRO A 177 10.85 -21.29 17.20
C PRO A 177 12.14 -21.64 17.93
N TRP A 178 13.14 -22.06 17.17
CA TRP A 178 14.42 -22.54 17.71
C TRP A 178 15.14 -21.47 18.54
N LYS A 179 15.64 -21.91 19.71
CA LYS A 179 16.52 -21.14 20.59
C LYS A 179 17.64 -22.05 21.12
N THR A 180 18.77 -21.47 21.50
CA THR A 180 19.79 -22.22 22.24
C THR A 180 19.26 -22.58 23.61
N SER A 181 19.70 -23.73 24.19
CA SER A 181 19.22 -24.20 25.49
C SER A 181 19.39 -23.17 26.63
N ALA A 182 20.33 -22.23 26.49
CA ALA A 182 20.55 -21.15 27.45
C ALA A 182 19.50 -20.03 27.34
N GLU A 183 18.81 -19.91 26.22
CA GLU A 183 17.79 -18.88 25.92
C GLU A 183 16.35 -19.38 26.10
N VAL A 184 16.18 -20.70 26.29
CA VAL A 184 14.86 -21.33 26.46
C VAL A 184 14.21 -20.89 27.77
N THR A 185 12.96 -20.43 27.64
CA THR A 185 12.10 -20.04 28.77
C THR A 185 10.89 -20.96 28.87
N PRO A 186 10.15 -20.98 29.99
CA PRO A 186 8.91 -21.74 30.10
C PRO A 186 7.86 -21.42 29.01
N ALA A 187 7.87 -20.20 28.49
CA ALA A 187 7.02 -19.82 27.38
C ALA A 187 7.36 -20.52 26.06
N ASP A 188 8.60 -20.94 25.89
CA ASP A 188 9.08 -21.62 24.69
C ASP A 188 8.83 -23.14 24.72
N THR A 189 8.53 -23.72 25.90
CA THR A 189 8.33 -25.15 26.12
C THR A 189 6.91 -25.51 26.55
N ILE A 190 5.94 -24.72 26.09
CA ILE A 190 4.51 -24.98 26.34
C ILE A 190 4.10 -26.36 25.90
N THR A 191 3.08 -26.92 26.55
CA THR A 191 2.32 -28.07 26.04
C THR A 191 1.49 -27.61 24.85
N PHE A 192 1.52 -28.33 23.73
CA PHE A 192 0.68 -28.03 22.56
C PHE A 192 0.06 -29.31 21.99
N TYR A 193 -0.96 -29.11 21.18
CA TYR A 193 -1.77 -30.15 20.56
C TYR A 193 -1.65 -30.06 19.06
N VAL A 194 -1.65 -31.19 18.35
CA VAL A 194 -1.66 -31.32 16.90
C VAL A 194 -2.81 -32.24 16.52
N ASP A 195 -3.53 -31.89 15.45
CA ASP A 195 -4.64 -32.65 14.93
C ASP A 195 -4.79 -32.49 13.42
N ASP A 196 -5.63 -33.34 12.79
CA ASP A 196 -5.96 -33.33 11.38
C ASP A 196 -4.72 -33.13 10.48
N VAL A 197 -3.70 -33.97 10.69
CA VAL A 197 -2.50 -33.96 9.86
C VAL A 197 -2.84 -34.59 8.51
N LEU A 198 -2.64 -33.85 7.44
CA LEU A 198 -2.94 -34.27 6.09
C LEU A 198 -1.76 -34.01 5.16
N ILE A 199 -1.37 -35.04 4.39
CA ILE A 199 -0.43 -34.89 3.28
C ILE A 199 -1.13 -35.32 2.00
N THR A 200 -1.17 -34.45 1.02
CA THR A 200 -1.76 -34.73 -0.30
C THR A 200 -0.72 -34.48 -1.38
N GLU A 201 -0.98 -34.95 -2.59
CA GLU A 201 -0.27 -34.39 -3.75
C GLU A 201 -0.52 -32.89 -3.80
N ALA A 202 0.52 -32.08 -4.02
CA ALA A 202 0.35 -30.66 -4.22
C ALA A 202 -0.43 -30.40 -5.51
N GLU A 203 -1.29 -29.40 -5.50
CA GLU A 203 -1.98 -28.96 -6.72
C GLU A 203 -0.93 -28.56 -7.76
N LYS A 204 -0.96 -29.19 -8.94
CA LYS A 204 -0.03 -28.84 -9.99
C LYS A 204 -0.35 -27.43 -10.49
N ILE A 205 0.52 -26.50 -10.19
CA ILE A 205 0.39 -25.14 -10.68
C ILE A 205 0.71 -25.13 -12.18
N GLU A 206 -0.25 -24.72 -12.98
CA GLU A 206 -0.10 -24.54 -14.43
C GLU A 206 -0.57 -23.15 -14.82
N ILE A 207 0.16 -22.48 -15.70
CA ILE A 207 -0.26 -21.18 -16.24
C ILE A 207 -1.52 -21.34 -17.12
N GLU A 208 -2.13 -20.24 -17.54
CA GLU A 208 -3.22 -20.21 -18.52
C GLU A 208 -2.65 -20.05 -19.93
N PRO A 209 -2.52 -21.14 -20.72
CA PRO A 209 -1.81 -21.08 -22.00
C PRO A 209 -2.58 -20.31 -23.08
N ASN A 210 -3.92 -20.24 -22.96
CA ASN A 210 -4.82 -19.74 -24.01
C ASN A 210 -5.24 -18.27 -23.83
N ILE A 211 -4.67 -17.56 -22.87
CA ILE A 211 -4.91 -16.11 -22.71
C ILE A 211 -3.91 -15.33 -23.59
N PRO A 212 -4.23 -14.09 -24.03
CA PRO A 212 -3.32 -13.25 -24.80
C PRO A 212 -1.98 -13.02 -24.08
N ASN A 213 -0.89 -12.81 -24.81
CA ASN A 213 0.35 -12.40 -24.16
C ASN A 213 0.24 -10.92 -23.72
N LEU A 214 0.61 -10.62 -22.51
CA LEU A 214 0.55 -9.26 -21.99
C LEU A 214 1.40 -8.29 -22.82
N VAL A 215 2.62 -8.69 -23.15
CA VAL A 215 3.58 -7.90 -23.93
C VAL A 215 3.07 -7.53 -25.33
N ASP A 216 2.24 -8.36 -25.94
CA ASP A 216 1.69 -8.10 -27.27
C ASP A 216 0.62 -6.98 -27.24
N VAL A 217 0.06 -6.69 -26.07
CA VAL A 217 -0.99 -5.68 -25.90
C VAL A 217 -0.42 -4.38 -25.34
N VAL A 218 0.34 -4.42 -24.24
CA VAL A 218 0.82 -3.21 -23.55
C VAL A 218 2.29 -2.87 -23.84
N GLY A 219 3.08 -3.83 -24.27
CA GLY A 219 4.53 -3.65 -24.55
C GLY A 219 4.85 -3.07 -25.94
N GLN A 220 3.94 -2.34 -26.59
CA GLN A 220 4.16 -1.82 -27.95
C GLN A 220 5.02 -0.55 -28.01
N HIS A 221 5.12 0.17 -26.88
CA HIS A 221 5.79 1.48 -26.82
C HIS A 221 6.87 1.54 -25.74
N TYR A 222 7.04 0.49 -24.95
CA TYR A 222 8.04 0.33 -23.90
C TYR A 222 8.29 -1.16 -23.61
N ALA A 223 9.44 -1.50 -23.04
CA ALA A 223 9.69 -2.85 -22.57
C ALA A 223 8.77 -3.19 -21.38
N MET A 224 8.09 -4.36 -21.44
CA MET A 224 7.26 -4.87 -20.35
C MET A 224 8.05 -5.92 -19.58
N GLY A 225 8.47 -5.58 -18.35
CA GLY A 225 9.37 -6.37 -17.51
C GLY A 225 8.74 -6.95 -16.28
N ALA A 226 9.44 -7.95 -15.70
CA ALA A 226 9.14 -8.47 -14.37
C ALA A 226 10.42 -8.71 -13.56
N ALA A 227 10.37 -8.44 -12.24
CA ALA A 227 11.39 -8.89 -11.30
C ALA A 227 11.21 -10.37 -11.00
N ILE A 228 12.32 -11.10 -10.89
CA ILE A 228 12.31 -12.55 -10.71
C ILE A 228 13.28 -13.02 -9.62
N ASP A 229 12.97 -14.15 -9.03
CA ASP A 229 13.90 -14.98 -8.28
C ASP A 229 14.60 -16.01 -9.19
N GLN A 230 15.66 -16.65 -8.68
CA GLN A 230 16.48 -17.60 -9.45
C GLN A 230 15.70 -18.82 -9.97
N SER A 231 14.64 -19.26 -9.25
CA SER A 231 13.81 -20.41 -9.65
C SER A 231 13.10 -20.17 -10.98
N ALA A 232 12.70 -18.94 -11.29
CA ALA A 232 12.05 -18.59 -12.54
C ALA A 232 12.96 -18.72 -13.79
N LEU A 233 14.25 -19.00 -13.58
CA LEU A 233 15.19 -19.33 -14.67
C LEU A 233 15.21 -20.84 -14.99
N ASP A 234 14.49 -21.68 -14.25
CA ASP A 234 14.37 -23.12 -14.48
C ASP A 234 13.21 -23.40 -15.45
N ALA A 235 13.50 -23.99 -16.59
CA ALA A 235 12.52 -24.22 -17.65
C ALA A 235 11.31 -25.08 -17.20
N GLU A 236 11.50 -25.91 -16.18
CA GLU A 236 10.45 -26.75 -15.60
C GLU A 236 9.57 -25.98 -14.60
N ASP A 237 10.01 -24.79 -14.12
CA ASP A 237 9.24 -23.97 -13.21
C ASP A 237 8.10 -23.27 -13.96
N PRO A 238 6.83 -23.34 -13.49
CA PRO A 238 5.73 -22.65 -14.14
C PRO A 238 5.90 -21.12 -14.18
N HIS A 239 6.67 -20.52 -13.28
CA HIS A 239 7.01 -19.08 -13.34
C HIS A 239 7.87 -18.77 -14.57
N SER A 240 8.74 -19.67 -15.01
CA SER A 240 9.50 -19.52 -16.26
C SER A 240 8.58 -19.43 -17.47
N GLN A 241 7.53 -20.28 -17.50
CA GLN A 241 6.53 -20.27 -18.56
C GLN A 241 5.69 -18.98 -18.52
N LEU A 242 5.34 -18.48 -17.34
CA LEU A 242 4.62 -17.21 -17.16
C LEU A 242 5.47 -16.04 -17.65
N LEU A 243 6.74 -16.00 -17.24
CA LEU A 243 7.71 -14.98 -17.63
C LEU A 243 7.85 -14.89 -19.15
N THR A 244 8.20 -16.00 -19.80
CA THR A 244 8.45 -16.05 -21.25
C THR A 244 7.19 -15.79 -22.09
N LYS A 245 5.99 -16.05 -21.54
CA LYS A 245 4.72 -15.78 -22.22
C LYS A 245 4.34 -14.32 -22.18
N HIS A 246 4.54 -13.63 -21.06
CA HIS A 246 3.91 -12.35 -20.81
C HIS A 246 4.87 -11.15 -20.79
N PHE A 247 6.19 -11.38 -20.72
CA PHE A 247 7.17 -10.32 -20.57
C PHE A 247 8.29 -10.43 -21.59
N ASN A 248 8.92 -9.30 -21.90
CA ASN A 248 10.09 -9.21 -22.78
C ASN A 248 11.30 -8.53 -22.10
N SER A 249 11.23 -8.28 -20.81
CA SER A 249 12.33 -7.75 -20.01
C SER A 249 12.40 -8.41 -18.63
N ILE A 250 13.59 -8.57 -18.08
CA ILE A 250 13.84 -9.27 -16.82
C ILE A 250 14.68 -8.41 -15.90
N THR A 251 14.30 -8.34 -14.63
CA THR A 251 15.10 -7.76 -13.54
C THR A 251 15.38 -8.83 -12.49
N ALA A 252 16.64 -8.99 -12.08
CA ALA A 252 16.98 -9.87 -10.96
C ALA A 252 16.55 -9.22 -9.64
N GLY A 253 15.62 -9.82 -8.90
CA GLY A 253 15.11 -9.25 -7.66
C GLY A 253 16.19 -9.05 -6.59
N ASN A 254 17.13 -10.00 -6.46
CA ASN A 254 18.18 -9.94 -5.46
C ASN A 254 19.59 -10.33 -5.96
N PHE A 255 19.72 -11.27 -6.88
CA PHE A 255 21.00 -11.93 -7.19
C PHE A 255 21.95 -11.12 -8.10
N MET A 256 21.58 -9.88 -8.49
CA MET A 256 22.48 -8.88 -9.10
C MET A 256 22.83 -7.71 -8.15
N LYS A 257 22.40 -7.74 -6.91
CA LYS A 257 22.75 -6.72 -5.90
C LYS A 257 24.19 -6.90 -5.42
N MET A 258 24.74 -5.86 -4.79
CA MET A 258 26.18 -5.77 -4.49
C MET A 258 26.70 -6.91 -3.62
N ASP A 259 25.94 -7.34 -2.60
CA ASP A 259 26.29 -8.46 -1.70
C ASP A 259 26.27 -9.82 -2.40
N ALA A 260 25.38 -10.01 -3.36
CA ALA A 260 25.30 -11.23 -4.17
C ALA A 260 26.41 -11.28 -5.23
N MET A 261 26.67 -10.14 -5.90
CA MET A 261 27.65 -10.08 -6.99
C MET A 261 29.10 -10.03 -6.49
N GLN A 262 29.38 -9.38 -5.36
CA GLN A 262 30.72 -9.23 -4.81
C GLN A 262 30.71 -9.33 -3.26
N PRO A 263 30.49 -10.53 -2.70
CA PRO A 263 30.37 -10.72 -1.25
C PRO A 263 31.66 -10.40 -0.49
N GLN A 264 32.82 -10.49 -1.16
CA GLN A 264 34.13 -10.16 -0.59
C GLN A 264 34.94 -9.32 -1.60
N GLU A 265 35.86 -8.48 -1.09
CA GLU A 265 36.73 -7.64 -1.94
C GLU A 265 37.51 -8.48 -2.97
N GLY A 266 37.36 -8.15 -4.23
CA GLY A 266 38.01 -8.85 -5.36
C GLY A 266 37.40 -10.23 -5.70
N GLN A 267 36.38 -10.70 -5.01
CA GLN A 267 35.70 -11.97 -5.28
C GLN A 267 34.31 -11.72 -5.88
N PHE A 268 34.15 -11.99 -7.15
CA PHE A 268 32.89 -11.86 -7.86
C PHE A 268 32.21 -13.21 -8.02
N VAL A 269 30.89 -13.25 -7.87
CA VAL A 269 30.03 -14.40 -8.09
C VAL A 269 29.22 -14.18 -9.35
N TRP A 270 29.39 -15.05 -10.33
CA TRP A 270 28.82 -14.87 -11.68
C TRP A 270 27.71 -15.88 -12.02
N SER A 271 27.60 -16.98 -11.26
CA SER A 271 26.78 -18.14 -11.62
C SER A 271 25.36 -17.79 -11.99
N GLU A 272 24.66 -17.05 -11.11
CA GLU A 272 23.26 -16.76 -11.31
C GLU A 272 23.04 -15.68 -12.36
N THR A 273 23.89 -14.66 -12.42
CA THR A 273 23.81 -13.64 -13.46
C THR A 273 24.17 -14.19 -14.85
N ASP A 274 25.16 -15.08 -14.95
CA ASP A 274 25.47 -15.77 -16.22
C ASP A 274 24.32 -16.68 -16.66
N ARG A 275 23.58 -17.26 -15.71
CA ARG A 275 22.39 -18.07 -15.96
C ARG A 275 21.23 -17.18 -16.45
N LEU A 276 21.02 -16.02 -15.81
CA LEU A 276 20.04 -15.00 -16.25
C LEU A 276 20.32 -14.56 -17.69
N VAL A 277 21.58 -14.21 -18.00
CA VAL A 277 21.97 -13.78 -19.37
C VAL A 277 21.68 -14.86 -20.41
N LYS A 278 22.04 -16.12 -20.11
CA LYS A 278 21.73 -17.23 -21.03
C LYS A 278 20.24 -17.44 -21.23
N PHE A 279 19.45 -17.30 -20.17
CA PHE A 279 18.00 -17.40 -20.22
C PHE A 279 17.40 -16.28 -21.07
N ALA A 280 17.83 -15.04 -20.85
CA ALA A 280 17.36 -13.88 -21.60
C ALA A 280 17.72 -13.98 -23.10
N GLU A 281 18.97 -14.35 -23.44
CA GLU A 281 19.42 -14.59 -24.83
C GLU A 281 18.61 -15.71 -25.51
N ALA A 282 18.24 -16.76 -24.75
CA ALA A 282 17.47 -17.88 -25.31
C ALA A 282 15.99 -17.54 -25.58
N ASN A 283 15.44 -16.51 -24.90
CA ASN A 283 14.05 -16.12 -24.97
C ASN A 283 13.83 -14.71 -25.57
N ASP A 284 14.89 -14.12 -26.16
CA ASP A 284 14.86 -12.77 -26.77
C ASP A 284 14.32 -11.68 -25.82
N MET A 285 14.86 -11.68 -24.58
CA MET A 285 14.44 -10.76 -23.52
C MET A 285 15.53 -9.74 -23.20
N GLU A 286 15.16 -8.52 -22.89
CA GLU A 286 16.05 -7.49 -22.35
C GLU A 286 16.38 -7.75 -20.88
N ILE A 287 17.54 -7.31 -20.43
CA ILE A 287 17.94 -7.39 -19.02
C ILE A 287 18.09 -5.99 -18.45
N ARG A 288 17.43 -5.75 -17.31
CA ARG A 288 17.64 -4.63 -16.43
C ARG A 288 18.53 -5.06 -15.26
N GLY A 289 19.74 -4.50 -15.17
CA GLY A 289 20.70 -4.78 -14.10
C GLY A 289 20.39 -3.95 -12.84
N HIS A 290 19.96 -4.60 -11.78
CA HIS A 290 19.59 -3.98 -10.52
C HIS A 290 20.44 -4.57 -9.37
N THR A 291 21.36 -3.86 -8.75
CA THR A 291 21.79 -2.48 -8.97
C THR A 291 23.29 -2.36 -8.71
N LEU A 292 23.97 -1.42 -9.38
CA LEU A 292 25.43 -1.27 -9.24
C LEU A 292 25.84 -0.62 -7.90
N LEU A 293 25.08 0.37 -7.42
CA LEU A 293 25.39 1.08 -6.18
C LEU A 293 24.12 1.32 -5.36
N TRP A 294 24.13 0.84 -4.10
CA TRP A 294 23.02 1.02 -3.18
C TRP A 294 23.52 1.17 -1.74
N HIS A 295 22.71 1.69 -0.84
CA HIS A 295 23.02 1.81 0.58
C HIS A 295 22.61 0.57 1.39
N SER A 296 21.77 -0.29 0.81
CA SER A 296 21.33 -1.57 1.36
C SER A 296 21.94 -2.73 0.58
N GLN A 297 21.92 -3.95 1.12
CA GLN A 297 22.52 -5.15 0.54
C GLN A 297 23.92 -4.88 -0.09
N VAL A 298 24.73 -4.10 0.63
CA VAL A 298 26.12 -3.81 0.32
C VAL A 298 27.01 -4.37 1.42
N PRO A 299 28.06 -5.17 1.09
CA PRO A 299 28.94 -5.75 2.10
C PRO A 299 29.72 -4.70 2.88
N ASP A 300 29.89 -4.93 4.20
CA ASP A 300 30.59 -3.98 5.09
C ASP A 300 32.05 -3.69 4.68
N TRP A 301 32.69 -4.63 3.95
CA TRP A 301 34.06 -4.44 3.48
C TRP A 301 34.23 -3.23 2.56
N PHE A 302 33.18 -2.80 1.86
CA PHE A 302 33.25 -1.56 1.06
C PHE A 302 33.64 -0.35 1.91
N PHE A 303 33.14 -0.30 3.15
CA PHE A 303 33.22 0.87 4.03
C PHE A 303 34.27 0.74 5.14
N THR A 304 35.05 -0.34 5.16
CA THR A 304 36.06 -0.59 6.20
C THR A 304 37.46 -0.54 5.63
N ASP A 305 38.46 -0.07 6.45
CA ASP A 305 39.86 -0.11 6.07
C ASP A 305 40.32 -1.59 5.95
N PRO A 306 41.00 -1.98 4.86
CA PRO A 306 41.39 -3.38 4.63
C PRO A 306 42.46 -3.87 5.64
N ASN A 307 43.15 -2.95 6.33
CA ASN A 307 44.16 -3.29 7.31
C ASN A 307 43.69 -3.18 8.76
N ASP A 308 42.53 -2.52 8.98
CA ASP A 308 42.01 -2.27 10.33
C ASP A 308 40.45 -2.17 10.25
N ALA A 309 39.78 -3.29 10.44
CA ALA A 309 38.31 -3.39 10.37
C ALA A 309 37.55 -2.49 11.38
N SER A 310 38.26 -1.90 12.34
CA SER A 310 37.69 -0.92 13.29
C SER A 310 37.61 0.51 12.73
N LYS A 311 38.25 0.75 11.58
CA LYS A 311 38.30 2.06 10.93
C LYS A 311 37.49 2.09 9.64
N PRO A 312 36.91 3.23 9.30
CA PRO A 312 36.26 3.40 7.99
C PRO A 312 37.33 3.39 6.88
N ALA A 313 36.91 2.97 5.70
CA ALA A 313 37.69 3.14 4.47
C ALA A 313 38.01 4.64 4.23
N THR A 314 39.16 4.93 3.61
CA THR A 314 39.43 6.28 3.12
C THR A 314 38.60 6.55 1.85
N ARG A 315 38.48 7.83 1.48
CA ARG A 315 37.88 8.27 0.22
C ARG A 315 38.47 7.52 -0.98
N GLU A 316 39.77 7.47 -1.07
CA GLU A 316 40.52 6.86 -2.18
C GLU A 316 40.26 5.36 -2.25
N GLN A 317 40.22 4.67 -1.08
CA GLN A 317 39.89 3.24 -1.02
C GLN A 317 38.48 2.99 -1.52
N LEU A 318 37.49 3.77 -1.03
CA LEU A 318 36.09 3.57 -1.41
C LEU A 318 35.85 3.91 -2.89
N LEU A 319 36.45 4.97 -3.41
CA LEU A 319 36.40 5.31 -4.85
C LEU A 319 37.01 4.21 -5.73
N ALA A 320 38.15 3.64 -5.32
CA ALA A 320 38.79 2.54 -6.06
C ALA A 320 37.93 1.28 -6.07
N ARG A 321 37.31 0.93 -4.93
CA ARG A 321 36.38 -0.20 -4.80
C ARG A 321 35.12 0.00 -5.66
N MET A 322 34.51 1.19 -5.58
CA MET A 322 33.34 1.56 -6.39
C MET A 322 33.65 1.44 -7.88
N LYS A 323 34.77 2.03 -8.32
CA LYS A 323 35.21 1.95 -9.72
C LYS A 323 35.41 0.49 -10.16
N THR A 324 36.14 -0.29 -9.38
CA THR A 324 36.44 -1.70 -9.68
C THR A 324 35.14 -2.52 -9.77
N HIS A 325 34.22 -2.33 -8.82
CA HIS A 325 32.93 -3.02 -8.79
C HIS A 325 32.14 -2.73 -10.08
N ILE A 326 31.87 -1.45 -10.36
CA ILE A 326 31.05 -1.02 -11.50
C ILE A 326 31.70 -1.46 -12.81
N GLN A 327 32.97 -1.15 -13.02
CA GLN A 327 33.62 -1.43 -14.30
C GLN A 327 33.79 -2.93 -14.57
N THR A 328 34.04 -3.74 -13.54
CA THR A 328 34.15 -5.19 -13.69
C THR A 328 32.82 -5.82 -14.09
N ILE A 329 31.73 -5.44 -13.44
CA ILE A 329 30.40 -5.98 -13.70
C ILE A 329 29.89 -5.52 -15.07
N VAL A 330 29.90 -4.21 -15.31
CA VAL A 330 29.37 -3.65 -16.57
C VAL A 330 30.17 -4.12 -17.77
N THR A 331 31.52 -4.18 -17.69
CA THR A 331 32.35 -4.69 -18.79
C THR A 331 32.04 -6.17 -19.08
N ARG A 332 31.84 -7.00 -18.04
CA ARG A 332 31.49 -8.42 -18.22
C ARG A 332 30.20 -8.59 -19.00
N TYR A 333 29.20 -7.79 -18.71
CA TYR A 333 27.85 -7.91 -19.28
C TYR A 333 27.56 -6.87 -20.38
N LYS A 334 28.61 -6.23 -20.90
CA LYS A 334 28.49 -5.26 -21.99
C LYS A 334 27.74 -5.82 -23.18
N GLY A 335 26.71 -5.07 -23.63
CA GLY A 335 25.84 -5.45 -24.74
C GLY A 335 24.90 -6.63 -24.44
N LYS A 336 24.84 -7.09 -23.17
CA LYS A 336 23.93 -8.14 -22.70
C LYS A 336 22.92 -7.63 -21.68
N VAL A 337 23.36 -6.75 -20.79
CA VAL A 337 22.48 -5.98 -19.91
C VAL A 337 22.20 -4.64 -20.59
N HIS A 338 20.93 -4.37 -20.89
CA HIS A 338 20.50 -3.23 -21.70
C HIS A 338 20.37 -1.95 -20.87
N THR A 339 19.93 -2.08 -19.64
CA THR A 339 19.69 -0.99 -18.70
C THR A 339 20.37 -1.27 -17.37
N TRP A 340 20.97 -0.28 -16.73
CA TRP A 340 21.54 -0.38 -15.39
C TRP A 340 20.93 0.64 -14.45
N ASP A 341 20.44 0.20 -13.31
CA ASP A 341 20.29 1.04 -12.12
C ASP A 341 21.70 1.33 -11.58
N VAL A 342 22.28 2.46 -12.00
CA VAL A 342 23.66 2.82 -11.63
C VAL A 342 23.72 3.15 -10.14
N VAL A 343 22.75 3.92 -9.66
CA VAL A 343 22.57 4.20 -8.24
C VAL A 343 21.11 4.04 -7.84
N ASN A 344 20.89 3.48 -6.65
CA ASN A 344 19.56 3.21 -6.12
C ASN A 344 19.33 3.95 -4.80
N GLU A 345 18.15 4.63 -4.68
CA GLU A 345 17.66 5.24 -3.44
C GLU A 345 18.60 6.25 -2.80
N VAL A 346 19.03 7.22 -3.57
CA VAL A 346 20.00 8.23 -3.13
C VAL A 346 19.36 9.40 -2.39
N ILE A 347 18.03 9.61 -2.52
CA ILE A 347 17.30 10.63 -1.78
C ILE A 347 16.74 10.03 -0.48
N SER A 348 16.95 10.71 0.64
CA SER A 348 16.41 10.26 1.93
C SER A 348 14.91 10.53 2.04
N ASP A 349 14.21 9.79 2.94
CA ASP A 349 12.77 9.99 3.16
C ASP A 349 12.46 11.37 3.75
N GLY A 350 13.42 11.98 4.44
CA GLY A 350 13.34 13.35 4.95
C GLY A 350 13.70 14.44 3.93
N GLY A 351 14.03 14.07 2.69
CA GLY A 351 14.57 14.97 1.66
C GLY A 351 16.09 15.07 1.70
N GLY A 352 16.66 15.58 0.60
CA GLY A 352 18.10 15.71 0.39
C GLY A 352 18.83 14.38 0.18
N LEU A 353 20.12 14.44 -0.12
CA LEU A 353 20.95 13.24 -0.34
C LEU A 353 21.06 12.41 0.94
N ARG A 354 20.92 11.10 0.77
CA ARG A 354 21.08 10.11 1.85
C ARG A 354 22.51 10.12 2.41
N ASN A 355 22.63 10.03 3.74
CA ASN A 355 23.87 10.04 4.49
C ASN A 355 23.87 8.97 5.61
N GLU A 356 24.88 8.93 6.49
CA GLU A 356 24.95 7.94 7.57
C GLU A 356 23.73 8.00 8.50
N ALA A 357 23.15 9.19 8.77
CA ALA A 357 21.95 9.33 9.58
C ALA A 357 20.71 8.73 8.90
N SER A 358 20.70 8.66 7.56
CA SER A 358 19.72 8.01 6.72
C SER A 358 20.22 6.68 6.12
N ASN A 359 21.11 6.00 6.82
CA ASN A 359 21.63 4.65 6.54
C ASN A 359 22.48 4.49 5.27
N SER A 360 23.19 5.56 4.83
CA SER A 360 24.16 5.49 3.73
C SER A 360 25.52 6.06 4.14
N LYS A 361 26.59 5.35 3.81
CA LYS A 361 27.98 5.80 4.09
C LYS A 361 28.69 6.37 2.85
N TRP A 362 28.11 6.24 1.67
CA TRP A 362 28.70 6.64 0.40
C TRP A 362 29.07 8.11 0.40
N ARG A 363 28.09 8.98 0.65
CA ARG A 363 28.24 10.43 0.69
C ARG A 363 29.28 10.87 1.74
N ASP A 364 29.16 10.35 2.97
CA ASP A 364 29.94 10.86 4.11
C ASP A 364 31.42 10.46 4.03
N ILE A 365 31.74 9.32 3.38
CA ILE A 365 33.13 8.89 3.18
C ILE A 365 33.73 9.55 1.92
N ILE A 366 32.99 9.61 0.82
CA ILE A 366 33.50 10.17 -0.44
C ILE A 366 33.51 11.71 -0.39
N GLY A 367 32.36 12.32 -0.02
CA GLY A 367 32.23 13.77 0.09
C GLY A 367 32.54 14.51 -1.22
N ASP A 368 32.79 15.78 -1.12
CA ASP A 368 33.19 16.66 -2.23
C ASP A 368 34.59 16.26 -2.74
N VAL A 369 34.69 15.80 -3.98
CA VAL A 369 35.93 15.27 -4.61
C VAL A 369 36.62 16.34 -5.43
N ASP A 370 35.89 17.21 -6.12
CA ASP A 370 36.41 18.23 -7.01
C ASP A 370 36.54 19.62 -6.36
N GLY A 371 36.02 19.80 -5.14
CA GLY A 371 36.18 21.03 -4.35
C GLY A 371 35.15 22.10 -4.71
N ASP A 372 34.03 21.73 -5.34
CA ASP A 372 32.95 22.65 -5.72
C ASP A 372 31.90 22.89 -4.61
N GLY A 373 32.01 22.19 -3.50
CA GLY A 373 31.10 22.24 -2.35
C GLY A 373 29.91 21.27 -2.46
N ASP A 374 29.99 20.27 -3.35
CA ASP A 374 28.94 19.31 -3.64
C ASP A 374 29.34 17.87 -3.22
N ASP A 375 28.55 17.25 -2.36
CA ASP A 375 28.79 15.88 -1.87
C ASP A 375 28.14 14.80 -2.76
N SER A 376 27.62 15.13 -3.95
CA SER A 376 27.00 14.17 -4.87
C SER A 376 27.98 13.56 -5.88
N ASP A 377 29.27 13.85 -5.78
CA ASP A 377 30.31 13.41 -6.71
C ASP A 377 30.39 11.90 -6.86
N TYR A 378 30.08 11.14 -5.83
CA TYR A 378 30.05 9.67 -5.92
C TYR A 378 29.01 9.17 -6.94
N ILE A 379 27.88 9.90 -7.10
CA ILE A 379 26.85 9.56 -8.09
C ILE A 379 27.39 9.87 -9.49
N GLU A 380 27.92 11.07 -9.69
CA GLU A 380 28.55 11.45 -10.97
C GLU A 380 29.58 10.42 -11.42
N LEU A 381 30.50 10.06 -10.51
CA LEU A 381 31.57 9.11 -10.80
C LEU A 381 31.04 7.71 -11.11
N ALA A 382 30.00 7.26 -10.39
CA ALA A 382 29.36 5.96 -10.68
C ALA A 382 28.80 5.90 -12.10
N PHE A 383 28.07 6.93 -12.55
CA PHE A 383 27.57 7.03 -13.92
C PHE A 383 28.68 7.09 -14.97
N ARG A 384 29.76 7.86 -14.70
CA ARG A 384 30.91 7.91 -15.61
C ARG A 384 31.59 6.56 -15.72
N TYR A 385 31.79 5.83 -14.61
CA TYR A 385 32.41 4.49 -14.63
C TYR A 385 31.56 3.47 -15.39
N ALA A 386 30.21 3.53 -15.25
CA ALA A 386 29.31 2.68 -15.99
C ALA A 386 29.35 2.97 -17.50
N ARG A 387 29.26 4.25 -17.88
CA ARG A 387 29.34 4.69 -19.29
C ARG A 387 30.68 4.39 -19.94
N GLU A 388 31.82 4.52 -19.21
CA GLU A 388 33.14 4.12 -19.69
C GLU A 388 33.21 2.62 -20.00
N ALA A 389 32.55 1.79 -19.18
CA ALA A 389 32.53 0.34 -19.34
C ALA A 389 31.60 -0.11 -20.47
N ASP A 390 30.40 0.47 -20.56
CA ASP A 390 29.45 0.24 -21.64
C ASP A 390 28.88 1.55 -22.19
N PRO A 391 29.33 2.01 -23.36
CA PRO A 391 28.84 3.24 -23.99
C PRO A 391 27.38 3.19 -24.43
N ASP A 392 26.82 2.01 -24.64
CA ASP A 392 25.50 1.82 -25.27
C ASP A 392 24.37 1.48 -24.27
N ALA A 393 24.73 1.10 -23.03
CA ALA A 393 23.74 0.79 -22.01
C ALA A 393 22.95 2.03 -21.56
N VAL A 394 21.66 1.86 -21.27
CA VAL A 394 20.80 2.88 -20.63
C VAL A 394 21.16 2.99 -19.15
N LEU A 395 21.50 4.18 -18.69
CA LEU A 395 21.93 4.44 -17.31
C LEU A 395 20.87 5.20 -16.52
N VAL A 396 20.43 4.61 -15.41
CA VAL A 396 19.27 5.04 -14.64
C VAL A 396 19.68 5.40 -13.21
N ILE A 397 19.10 6.47 -12.69
CA ILE A 397 19.01 6.76 -11.26
C ILE A 397 17.63 6.34 -10.77
N ASN A 398 17.56 5.39 -9.82
CA ASN A 398 16.31 4.76 -9.39
C ASN A 398 15.97 5.11 -7.94
N ASP A 399 14.71 5.45 -7.63
CA ASP A 399 14.27 5.73 -6.26
C ASP A 399 12.77 5.47 -6.07
N TYR A 400 12.34 5.30 -4.81
CA TYR A 400 10.95 5.09 -4.41
C TYR A 400 10.33 6.36 -3.82
N GLY A 401 8.99 6.37 -3.68
CA GLY A 401 8.25 7.42 -2.97
C GLY A 401 8.28 8.79 -3.66
N MET A 402 8.55 8.81 -4.96
CA MET A 402 8.54 10.03 -5.79
C MET A 402 7.18 10.26 -6.47
N GLU A 403 6.34 9.26 -6.51
CA GLU A 403 5.09 9.18 -7.26
C GLU A 403 4.03 10.16 -6.75
N GLY A 404 4.12 10.55 -5.47
CA GLY A 404 3.19 11.50 -4.83
C GLY A 404 3.44 12.97 -5.17
N ASN A 405 4.40 13.27 -6.07
CA ASN A 405 4.78 14.63 -6.46
C ASN A 405 5.26 15.52 -5.28
N GLY A 406 5.79 14.90 -4.22
CA GLY A 406 6.26 15.56 -2.99
C GLY A 406 7.70 16.08 -3.05
N ASN A 407 8.27 16.36 -1.88
CA ASN A 407 9.62 16.90 -1.75
C ASN A 407 10.69 15.97 -2.31
N LYS A 408 10.50 14.65 -2.22
CA LYS A 408 11.50 13.67 -2.67
C LYS A 408 11.73 13.75 -4.19
N VAL A 409 10.67 13.85 -5.00
CA VAL A 409 10.83 14.05 -6.46
C VAL A 409 11.42 15.43 -6.77
N ASN A 410 11.08 16.47 -6.01
CA ASN A 410 11.65 17.80 -6.20
C ASN A 410 13.18 17.79 -5.95
N ASP A 411 13.65 17.06 -4.95
CA ASP A 411 15.07 16.92 -4.65
C ASP A 411 15.79 16.03 -5.68
N MET A 412 15.13 14.97 -6.18
CA MET A 412 15.63 14.18 -7.31
C MET A 412 15.80 15.06 -8.57
N VAL A 413 14.80 15.88 -8.90
CA VAL A 413 14.86 16.80 -10.06
C VAL A 413 16.05 17.76 -9.93
N LYS A 414 16.26 18.40 -8.75
CA LYS A 414 17.41 19.29 -8.51
C LYS A 414 18.75 18.55 -8.63
N LEU A 415 18.83 17.32 -8.11
CA LEU A 415 20.01 16.49 -8.21
C LEU A 415 20.33 16.15 -9.67
N VAL A 416 19.34 15.65 -10.42
CA VAL A 416 19.52 15.28 -11.83
C VAL A 416 19.86 16.51 -12.68
N GLU A 417 19.16 17.65 -12.49
CA GLU A 417 19.48 18.90 -13.18
C GLU A 417 20.95 19.31 -12.98
N LYS A 418 21.43 19.26 -11.73
CA LYS A 418 22.82 19.57 -11.38
C LYS A 418 23.81 18.61 -12.03
N LEU A 419 23.56 17.29 -11.97
CA LEU A 419 24.42 16.27 -12.55
C LEU A 419 24.47 16.36 -14.08
N LEU A 420 23.35 16.63 -14.73
CA LEU A 420 23.30 16.88 -16.19
C LEU A 420 24.10 18.13 -16.57
N ALA A 421 24.06 19.20 -15.76
CA ALA A 421 24.87 20.39 -15.99
C ALA A 421 26.39 20.13 -15.89
N LYS A 422 26.81 19.14 -15.07
CA LYS A 422 28.20 18.63 -15.02
C LYS A 422 28.53 17.67 -16.18
N GLY A 423 27.55 17.33 -17.03
CA GLY A 423 27.69 16.37 -18.12
C GLY A 423 27.72 14.91 -17.67
N THR A 424 27.06 14.59 -16.56
CA THR A 424 26.87 13.21 -16.11
C THR A 424 25.94 12.46 -17.08
N PRO A 425 26.31 11.27 -17.54
CA PRO A 425 25.55 10.55 -18.56
C PRO A 425 24.33 9.80 -17.98
N ILE A 426 23.32 10.55 -17.53
CA ILE A 426 22.05 10.01 -17.04
C ILE A 426 21.08 9.95 -18.23
N ASP A 427 20.55 8.76 -18.56
CA ASP A 427 19.59 8.58 -19.63
C ASP A 427 18.14 8.63 -19.13
N ALA A 428 17.89 8.10 -17.92
CA ALA A 428 16.55 8.06 -17.36
C ALA A 428 16.54 8.16 -15.83
N VAL A 429 15.36 8.49 -15.30
CA VAL A 429 15.03 8.40 -13.87
C VAL A 429 14.02 7.26 -13.69
N GLY A 430 14.34 6.31 -12.81
CA GLY A 430 13.47 5.21 -12.43
C GLY A 430 12.59 5.59 -11.24
N PHE A 431 11.31 5.35 -11.37
CA PHE A 431 10.32 5.41 -10.31
C PHE A 431 9.97 3.99 -9.91
N GLN A 432 10.23 3.59 -8.65
CA GLN A 432 9.94 2.22 -8.22
C GLN A 432 8.45 1.90 -8.29
N MET A 433 7.58 2.86 -8.05
CA MET A 433 6.12 2.69 -8.15
C MET A 433 5.57 1.60 -7.22
N HIS A 434 6.10 1.48 -6.01
CA HIS A 434 5.46 0.74 -4.93
C HIS A 434 4.26 1.54 -4.42
N VAL A 435 3.11 1.32 -5.05
CA VAL A 435 1.89 2.12 -4.82
C VAL A 435 0.77 1.26 -4.23
N SER A 436 -0.36 1.87 -3.92
CA SER A 436 -1.56 1.15 -3.50
C SER A 436 -2.74 1.42 -4.43
N MET A 437 -3.81 0.66 -4.24
CA MET A 437 -5.09 0.92 -4.88
C MET A 437 -5.64 2.33 -4.58
N TYR A 438 -5.22 2.91 -3.45
CA TYR A 438 -5.77 4.15 -2.88
C TYR A 438 -4.94 5.38 -3.21
N GLY A 439 -3.74 5.21 -3.73
CA GLY A 439 -2.88 6.34 -4.04
C GLY A 439 -1.45 5.95 -4.42
N PRO A 440 -0.65 6.94 -4.86
CA PRO A 440 -1.02 8.34 -5.18
C PRO A 440 -1.98 8.47 -6.37
N ASP A 441 -2.71 9.60 -6.45
CA ASP A 441 -3.56 9.91 -7.60
C ASP A 441 -2.74 9.95 -8.90
N VAL A 442 -3.28 9.43 -10.01
CA VAL A 442 -2.59 9.37 -11.32
C VAL A 442 -2.18 10.77 -11.81
N LYS A 443 -2.94 11.80 -11.45
CA LYS A 443 -2.56 13.18 -11.76
C LYS A 443 -1.26 13.59 -11.08
N LEU A 444 -1.06 13.23 -9.80
CA LEU A 444 0.19 13.52 -9.08
C LEU A 444 1.37 12.74 -9.67
N ILE A 445 1.14 11.46 -10.01
CA ILE A 445 2.14 10.63 -10.70
C ILE A 445 2.56 11.28 -12.03
N ARG A 446 1.59 11.72 -12.82
CA ARG A 446 1.84 12.45 -14.07
C ARG A 446 2.68 13.69 -13.83
N GLU A 447 2.31 14.51 -12.86
CA GLU A 447 3.03 15.76 -12.53
C GLU A 447 4.47 15.46 -12.10
N ALA A 448 4.71 14.38 -11.35
CA ALA A 448 6.04 13.93 -10.97
C ALA A 448 6.89 13.50 -12.19
N PHE A 449 6.31 12.70 -13.09
CA PHE A 449 6.97 12.28 -14.33
C PHE A 449 7.30 13.47 -15.24
N GLU A 450 6.36 14.40 -15.43
CA GLU A 450 6.58 15.57 -16.29
C GLU A 450 7.69 16.50 -15.76
N LYS A 451 7.92 16.57 -14.44
CA LYS A 451 9.07 17.30 -13.86
C LYS A 451 10.41 16.71 -14.33
N VAL A 452 10.51 15.40 -14.37
CA VAL A 452 11.72 14.68 -14.84
C VAL A 452 11.87 14.82 -16.35
N ILE A 453 10.79 14.59 -17.10
CA ILE A 453 10.78 14.71 -18.58
C ILE A 453 11.21 16.12 -19.02
N ALA A 454 10.85 17.16 -18.27
CA ALA A 454 11.27 18.52 -18.54
C ALA A 454 12.79 18.74 -18.49
N LEU A 455 13.56 17.85 -17.85
CA LEU A 455 15.02 17.86 -17.83
C LEU A 455 15.65 17.27 -19.11
N GLY A 456 14.83 16.67 -19.99
CA GLY A 456 15.28 16.03 -21.23
C GLY A 456 15.80 14.60 -21.05
N VAL A 457 15.46 13.94 -19.96
CA VAL A 457 15.73 12.52 -19.70
C VAL A 457 14.42 11.73 -19.68
N ASN A 458 14.50 10.44 -19.94
CA ASN A 458 13.33 9.57 -19.94
C ASN A 458 12.92 9.17 -18.50
N VAL A 459 11.72 8.64 -18.35
CA VAL A 459 11.23 8.02 -17.14
C VAL A 459 11.07 6.51 -17.34
N GLN A 460 11.27 5.74 -16.28
CA GLN A 460 11.02 4.30 -16.25
C GLN A 460 10.21 3.96 -15.00
N VAL A 461 9.28 3.03 -15.13
CA VAL A 461 8.62 2.36 -14.01
C VAL A 461 9.39 1.09 -13.73
N THR A 462 9.97 0.97 -12.55
CA THR A 462 11.03 -0.03 -12.30
C THR A 462 10.61 -1.18 -11.40
N GLU A 463 9.62 -0.98 -10.53
CA GLU A 463 9.30 -1.94 -9.46
C GLU A 463 7.79 -1.92 -9.11
N LEU A 464 6.93 -1.81 -10.14
CA LEU A 464 5.49 -1.64 -9.93
C LEU A 464 4.86 -2.79 -9.17
N ASP A 465 4.27 -2.47 -8.04
CA ASP A 465 3.26 -3.26 -7.37
C ASP A 465 2.12 -2.36 -6.87
N VAL A 466 0.90 -2.91 -6.78
CA VAL A 466 -0.30 -2.16 -6.37
C VAL A 466 -0.92 -2.86 -5.16
N SER A 467 -0.45 -2.52 -3.96
CA SER A 467 -0.92 -3.09 -2.71
C SER A 467 -2.43 -2.90 -2.53
N ILE A 468 -3.09 -3.90 -1.95
CA ILE A 468 -4.50 -3.82 -1.55
C ILE A 468 -4.70 -3.05 -0.24
N TYR A 469 -3.64 -2.63 0.43
CA TYR A 469 -3.69 -1.91 1.70
C TYR A 469 -3.42 -0.42 1.51
N SER A 470 -4.10 0.42 2.30
CA SER A 470 -3.87 1.87 2.33
C SER A 470 -2.78 2.26 3.33
N SER A 471 -2.52 1.44 4.35
CA SER A 471 -1.55 1.72 5.39
C SER A 471 -0.96 0.47 6.06
N ASN A 472 0.17 0.68 6.76
CA ASN A 472 0.84 -0.38 7.52
C ASN A 472 0.10 -0.79 8.80
N SER A 473 -0.86 -0.01 9.26
CA SER A 473 -1.65 -0.29 10.45
C SER A 473 -2.88 -1.18 10.19
N GLU A 474 -3.22 -1.41 8.93
CA GLU A 474 -4.35 -2.26 8.57
C GLU A 474 -4.06 -3.73 8.88
N LEU A 475 -5.08 -4.40 9.42
CA LEU A 475 -5.04 -5.85 9.62
C LEU A 475 -5.21 -6.59 8.28
N GLU A 476 -4.76 -7.83 8.24
CA GLU A 476 -4.99 -8.70 7.08
C GLU A 476 -6.47 -8.78 6.74
N MET A 477 -6.81 -8.53 5.48
CA MET A 477 -8.16 -8.55 4.97
C MET A 477 -8.34 -9.66 3.92
N PRO A 478 -9.55 -10.23 3.80
CA PRO A 478 -9.81 -11.22 2.75
C PRO A 478 -9.77 -10.55 1.37
N VAL A 479 -9.13 -11.21 0.42
CA VAL A 479 -9.13 -10.82 -0.99
C VAL A 479 -10.49 -11.14 -1.60
N THR A 480 -11.28 -10.11 -1.93
CA THR A 480 -12.62 -10.25 -2.50
C THR A 480 -12.65 -9.88 -3.98
N ASP A 481 -13.66 -10.36 -4.72
CA ASP A 481 -13.84 -10.00 -6.14
C ASP A 481 -14.00 -8.49 -6.34
N GLU A 482 -14.67 -7.78 -5.41
CA GLU A 482 -14.85 -6.33 -5.47
C GLU A 482 -13.51 -5.61 -5.29
N LEU A 483 -12.67 -6.07 -4.36
CA LEU A 483 -11.33 -5.55 -4.11
C LEU A 483 -10.43 -5.76 -5.33
N MET A 484 -10.46 -6.95 -5.94
CA MET A 484 -9.70 -7.25 -7.16
C MET A 484 -10.19 -6.46 -8.37
N LEU A 485 -11.48 -6.20 -8.45
CA LEU A 485 -12.04 -5.34 -9.50
C LEU A 485 -11.57 -3.89 -9.34
N GLN A 486 -11.54 -3.36 -8.12
CA GLN A 486 -11.02 -2.02 -7.84
C GLN A 486 -9.53 -1.93 -8.21
N GLN A 487 -8.72 -2.92 -7.84
CA GLN A 487 -7.31 -3.00 -8.22
C GLN A 487 -7.14 -3.03 -9.75
N ALA A 488 -8.00 -3.77 -10.46
CA ALA A 488 -7.98 -3.86 -11.91
C ALA A 488 -8.15 -2.48 -12.58
N TYR A 489 -9.08 -1.68 -12.12
CA TYR A 489 -9.28 -0.30 -12.63
C TYR A 489 -8.11 0.61 -12.27
N ARG A 490 -7.50 0.43 -11.09
CA ARG A 490 -6.28 1.16 -10.72
C ARG A 490 -5.11 0.84 -11.65
N TYR A 491 -4.89 -0.45 -11.96
CA TYR A 491 -3.89 -0.86 -12.94
C TYR A 491 -4.15 -0.24 -14.31
N ARG A 492 -5.40 -0.22 -14.76
CA ARG A 492 -5.77 0.40 -16.04
C ARG A 492 -5.43 1.89 -16.08
N GLU A 493 -5.80 2.66 -15.05
CA GLU A 493 -5.47 4.09 -14.96
C GLU A 493 -3.96 4.36 -15.05
N LEU A 494 -3.16 3.54 -14.37
CA LEU A 494 -1.70 3.62 -14.42
C LEU A 494 -1.18 3.32 -15.83
N PHE A 495 -1.63 2.23 -16.43
CA PHE A 495 -1.16 1.82 -17.76
C PHE A 495 -1.66 2.74 -18.88
N ASP A 496 -2.83 3.36 -18.75
CA ASP A 496 -3.29 4.42 -19.66
C ASP A 496 -2.30 5.62 -19.66
N LEU A 497 -1.77 6.00 -18.50
CA LEU A 497 -0.71 7.02 -18.37
C LEU A 497 0.61 6.53 -19.01
N PHE A 498 1.03 5.30 -18.70
CA PHE A 498 2.29 4.75 -19.22
C PHE A 498 2.27 4.61 -20.75
N ASP A 499 1.14 4.16 -21.31
CA ASP A 499 0.95 4.05 -22.76
C ASP A 499 0.98 5.43 -23.46
N GLU A 500 0.39 6.45 -22.84
CA GLU A 500 0.49 7.83 -23.33
C GLU A 500 1.94 8.32 -23.39
N LEU A 501 2.72 8.08 -22.30
CA LEU A 501 4.12 8.50 -22.21
C LEU A 501 5.01 7.68 -23.14
N GLY A 502 4.75 6.38 -23.28
CA GLY A 502 5.44 5.50 -24.25
C GLY A 502 5.22 5.96 -25.69
N LYS A 503 3.99 6.31 -26.06
CA LYS A 503 3.68 6.91 -27.39
C LYS A 503 4.41 8.22 -27.66
N ARG A 504 4.73 8.97 -26.62
CA ARG A 504 5.55 10.20 -26.72
C ARG A 504 7.05 9.89 -26.82
N GLY A 505 7.48 8.63 -26.60
CA GLY A 505 8.88 8.21 -26.58
C GLY A 505 9.66 8.74 -25.39
N VAL A 506 9.00 8.97 -24.26
CA VAL A 506 9.62 9.46 -23.01
C VAL A 506 9.52 8.46 -21.84
N MET A 507 8.97 7.26 -22.11
CA MET A 507 8.96 6.12 -21.20
C MET A 507 9.51 4.90 -21.91
N ASP A 508 10.57 4.27 -21.36
CA ASP A 508 11.30 3.20 -22.00
C ASP A 508 10.90 1.81 -21.49
N SER A 509 10.51 1.69 -20.24
CA SER A 509 10.16 0.41 -19.63
C SER A 509 9.15 0.55 -18.49
N VAL A 510 8.36 -0.53 -18.33
CA VAL A 510 7.48 -0.75 -17.17
C VAL A 510 7.77 -2.16 -16.64
N THR A 511 8.28 -2.24 -15.41
CA THR A 511 8.62 -3.50 -14.74
C THR A 511 7.72 -3.69 -13.52
N VAL A 512 7.00 -4.82 -13.44
CA VAL A 512 6.28 -5.23 -12.24
C VAL A 512 7.23 -5.93 -11.26
N TRP A 513 7.06 -5.70 -9.94
CA TRP A 513 8.00 -6.23 -8.95
C TRP A 513 7.61 -7.62 -8.44
N GLY A 514 7.61 -8.57 -9.37
CA GLY A 514 7.28 -9.97 -9.19
C GLY A 514 6.44 -10.53 -10.33
N LEU A 515 6.39 -11.84 -10.47
CA LEU A 515 5.62 -12.52 -11.53
C LEU A 515 4.17 -12.73 -11.10
N ALA A 516 3.96 -13.16 -9.85
CA ALA A 516 2.65 -13.48 -9.29
C ALA A 516 2.64 -13.26 -7.77
N ASP A 517 1.44 -13.18 -7.19
CA ASP A 517 1.24 -12.85 -5.78
C ASP A 517 1.86 -13.85 -4.78
N ASP A 518 2.20 -15.07 -5.21
CA ASP A 518 2.85 -16.07 -4.36
C ASP A 518 4.28 -15.71 -3.97
N GLY A 519 4.97 -14.94 -4.83
CA GLY A 519 6.35 -14.47 -4.62
C GLY A 519 6.45 -13.00 -4.16
N THR A 520 5.36 -12.33 -3.82
CA THR A 520 5.43 -10.91 -3.46
C THR A 520 6.17 -10.65 -2.15
N TRP A 521 7.10 -9.68 -2.18
CA TRP A 521 7.82 -9.24 -0.98
C TRP A 521 6.91 -8.56 0.05
N LEU A 522 5.76 -8.02 -0.40
CA LEU A 522 4.77 -7.33 0.45
C LEU A 522 4.11 -8.27 1.48
N ASP A 523 4.20 -9.58 1.32
CA ASP A 523 3.78 -10.55 2.33
C ASP A 523 4.58 -10.42 3.65
N ASN A 524 5.77 -9.82 3.61
CA ASN A 524 6.69 -9.73 4.74
C ASN A 524 7.22 -8.32 5.01
N HIS A 525 6.92 -7.36 4.17
CA HIS A 525 7.31 -5.97 4.29
C HIS A 525 6.21 -5.04 3.78
N PRO A 526 5.92 -3.93 4.47
CA PRO A 526 6.45 -3.51 5.77
C PRO A 526 5.84 -4.26 6.95
N VAL A 527 4.78 -5.04 6.74
CA VAL A 527 4.09 -5.81 7.80
C VAL A 527 4.37 -7.29 7.61
N LYS A 528 5.18 -7.87 8.50
CA LYS A 528 5.59 -9.27 8.40
C LYS A 528 4.40 -10.22 8.53
N GLY A 529 4.24 -11.13 7.55
CA GLY A 529 3.23 -12.19 7.52
C GLY A 529 1.82 -11.73 7.13
N ARG A 530 1.61 -10.45 6.78
CA ARG A 530 0.35 -9.95 6.23
C ARG A 530 0.31 -10.20 4.73
N LYS A 531 -0.62 -11.06 4.29
CA LYS A 531 -0.74 -11.40 2.88
C LYS A 531 -1.25 -10.24 2.05
N ASP A 532 -0.57 -9.97 0.93
CA ASP A 532 -0.96 -8.97 -0.06
C ASP A 532 -1.26 -9.64 -1.41
N ALA A 533 -1.91 -8.94 -2.32
CA ALA A 533 -2.22 -9.42 -3.66
C ALA A 533 -1.93 -8.34 -4.72
N PRO A 534 -0.66 -7.88 -4.85
CA PRO A 534 -0.35 -6.64 -5.57
C PRO A 534 -0.12 -6.80 -7.06
N LEU A 535 0.01 -8.03 -7.60
CA LEU A 535 0.48 -8.28 -8.96
C LEU A 535 -0.65 -8.64 -9.94
N LEU A 536 -0.30 -8.91 -11.20
CA LEU A 536 -1.24 -9.20 -12.29
C LEU A 536 -1.75 -10.65 -12.29
N PHE A 537 -0.98 -11.56 -11.68
CA PHE A 537 -1.31 -12.97 -11.54
C PHE A 537 -1.44 -13.34 -10.07
N ASP A 538 -2.36 -14.24 -9.77
CA ASP A 538 -2.63 -14.70 -8.41
C ASP A 538 -1.58 -15.72 -7.92
N ARG A 539 -1.74 -16.20 -6.68
CA ARG A 539 -0.85 -17.19 -6.04
C ARG A 539 -0.84 -18.56 -6.73
N LYS A 540 -1.74 -18.81 -7.69
CA LYS A 540 -1.82 -20.02 -8.50
C LYS A 540 -1.46 -19.73 -9.96
N LEU A 541 -0.80 -18.62 -10.23
CA LEU A 541 -0.37 -18.15 -11.56
C LEU A 541 -1.55 -17.93 -12.53
N LYS A 542 -2.76 -17.66 -12.04
CA LYS A 542 -3.92 -17.34 -12.87
C LYS A 542 -4.04 -15.83 -13.06
N ALA A 543 -4.52 -15.44 -14.23
CA ALA A 543 -4.73 -14.04 -14.57
C ALA A 543 -5.83 -13.41 -13.70
N LYS A 544 -5.45 -12.37 -12.95
CA LYS A 544 -6.37 -11.60 -12.11
C LYS A 544 -7.19 -10.62 -12.94
N PRO A 545 -8.26 -10.02 -12.38
CA PRO A 545 -8.96 -8.89 -13.01
C PRO A 545 -8.01 -7.77 -13.46
N ALA A 546 -6.91 -7.51 -12.73
CA ALA A 546 -5.87 -6.55 -13.09
C ALA A 546 -5.21 -6.85 -14.44
N TYR A 547 -4.88 -8.12 -14.73
CA TYR A 547 -4.40 -8.53 -16.04
C TYR A 547 -5.43 -8.26 -17.13
N TRP A 548 -6.70 -8.63 -16.92
CA TRP A 548 -7.78 -8.44 -17.89
C TRP A 548 -8.10 -6.96 -18.14
N ALA A 549 -7.91 -6.09 -17.14
CA ALA A 549 -8.03 -4.65 -17.31
C ALA A 549 -7.07 -4.07 -18.35
N LEU A 550 -5.90 -4.69 -18.49
CA LEU A 550 -4.87 -4.28 -19.45
C LEU A 550 -5.07 -4.91 -20.83
N VAL A 551 -5.48 -6.16 -20.86
CA VAL A 551 -5.55 -6.94 -22.11
C VAL A 551 -6.90 -6.77 -22.81
N ASP A 552 -8.01 -6.87 -22.10
CA ASP A 552 -9.37 -6.67 -22.61
C ASP A 552 -10.31 -6.23 -21.49
N ALA A 553 -10.32 -4.96 -21.19
CA ALA A 553 -11.16 -4.37 -20.15
C ALA A 553 -12.68 -4.55 -20.39
N THR A 554 -13.10 -4.96 -21.59
CA THR A 554 -14.53 -5.21 -21.86
C THR A 554 -15.03 -6.48 -21.20
N THR A 555 -14.14 -7.35 -20.75
CA THR A 555 -14.47 -8.58 -20.01
C THR A 555 -14.80 -8.31 -18.54
N LEU A 556 -14.43 -7.14 -18.01
CA LEU A 556 -14.63 -6.80 -16.61
C LEU A 556 -16.03 -6.23 -16.35
N PRO A 557 -16.63 -6.51 -15.19
CA PRO A 557 -17.74 -5.73 -14.67
C PRO A 557 -17.33 -4.26 -14.55
N ILE A 558 -18.25 -3.32 -14.79
CA ILE A 558 -17.98 -1.90 -14.57
C ILE A 558 -17.78 -1.64 -13.09
N TYR A 559 -16.64 -1.10 -12.71
CA TYR A 559 -16.38 -0.63 -11.35
C TYR A 559 -17.28 0.56 -11.05
N ARG A 560 -17.89 0.54 -9.86
CA ARG A 560 -18.85 1.56 -9.44
C ARG A 560 -18.23 2.46 -8.40
N ASN A 561 -17.62 3.56 -8.86
CA ASN A 561 -17.07 4.59 -7.98
C ASN A 561 -18.07 5.02 -6.90
N GLU A 562 -17.60 5.23 -5.69
CA GLU A 562 -18.43 5.76 -4.60
C GLU A 562 -18.09 7.23 -4.33
N TRP A 563 -19.12 8.05 -4.15
CA TRP A 563 -19.01 9.42 -3.74
C TRP A 563 -19.90 9.72 -2.53
N THR A 564 -19.43 10.52 -1.58
CA THR A 564 -20.21 10.91 -0.42
C THR A 564 -20.70 12.34 -0.56
N ALA A 565 -22.03 12.52 -0.55
CA ALA A 565 -22.64 13.85 -0.43
C ALA A 565 -22.97 14.14 1.03
N LEU A 566 -22.48 15.24 1.57
CA LEU A 566 -22.74 15.64 2.94
C LEU A 566 -24.13 16.26 3.09
N LYS A 567 -24.74 16.14 4.26
CA LYS A 567 -26.02 16.76 4.58
C LYS A 567 -25.86 18.27 4.73
N ALA A 568 -26.68 19.02 4.03
CA ALA A 568 -26.67 20.48 4.08
C ALA A 568 -27.07 20.99 5.48
N SER A 569 -26.26 21.92 6.01
CA SER A 569 -26.66 22.71 7.16
C SER A 569 -27.89 23.57 6.86
N PRO A 570 -28.78 23.87 7.82
CA PRO A 570 -29.95 24.76 7.61
C PRO A 570 -29.60 26.15 7.03
N SER A 571 -28.36 26.58 7.17
CA SER A 571 -27.84 27.84 6.65
C SER A 571 -27.31 27.76 5.21
N PHE A 572 -27.35 26.58 4.57
CA PHE A 572 -26.82 26.43 3.22
C PHE A 572 -27.77 27.01 2.16
N PRO A 573 -27.28 27.74 1.15
CA PRO A 573 -28.12 28.40 0.16
C PRO A 573 -28.91 27.40 -0.71
N ASN A 574 -30.11 27.79 -1.05
CA ASN A 574 -30.89 27.11 -2.07
C ASN A 574 -30.41 27.56 -3.47
N HIS A 575 -30.77 26.79 -4.49
CA HIS A 575 -30.40 26.83 -5.91
C HIS A 575 -30.44 28.19 -6.66
N LYS A 576 -30.49 29.33 -6.02
CA LYS A 576 -30.63 30.65 -6.71
C LYS A 576 -29.32 31.38 -7.03
N GLY A 577 -28.19 30.70 -6.97
CA GLY A 577 -26.92 31.20 -7.51
C GLY A 577 -26.25 32.35 -6.76
N GLN A 578 -26.68 32.69 -5.56
CA GLN A 578 -26.22 33.88 -4.85
C GLN A 578 -24.99 33.68 -3.94
N GLU A 579 -24.56 32.43 -3.72
CA GLU A 579 -23.41 32.21 -2.82
C GLU A 579 -22.54 31.06 -3.33
N ASP A 580 -21.95 31.28 -4.53
CA ASP A 580 -21.01 30.32 -5.15
C ASP A 580 -19.86 29.93 -4.17
N ILE A 581 -19.45 30.88 -3.34
CA ILE A 581 -18.44 30.69 -2.31
C ILE A 581 -18.79 29.56 -1.31
N LEU A 582 -20.06 29.34 -1.00
CA LEU A 582 -20.45 28.28 -0.04
C LEU A 582 -20.27 26.86 -0.60
N TRP A 583 -20.29 26.71 -1.92
CA TRP A 583 -19.96 25.45 -2.58
C TRP A 583 -18.48 25.06 -2.41
N GLY A 584 -17.60 26.01 -2.12
CA GLY A 584 -16.20 25.73 -1.77
C GLY A 584 -16.01 24.92 -0.48
N ALA A 585 -17.04 24.81 0.37
CA ALA A 585 -17.00 23.94 1.55
C ALA A 585 -17.13 22.45 1.21
N VAL A 586 -17.56 22.13 -0.01
CA VAL A 586 -17.88 20.78 -0.47
C VAL A 586 -16.83 20.32 -1.46
N LYS A 587 -16.29 19.11 -1.28
CA LYS A 587 -15.38 18.48 -2.24
C LYS A 587 -16.02 18.35 -3.61
N GLY A 588 -15.25 18.63 -4.66
CA GLY A 588 -15.65 18.45 -6.05
C GLY A 588 -15.45 17.02 -6.53
N LEU A 589 -16.41 16.48 -7.27
CA LEU A 589 -16.33 15.22 -7.98
C LEU A 589 -15.97 15.54 -9.44
N GLU A 590 -14.86 15.03 -9.93
CA GLU A 590 -14.41 15.24 -11.31
C GLU A 590 -15.22 14.42 -12.31
N ILE A 591 -15.57 15.02 -13.44
CA ILE A 591 -16.25 14.40 -14.59
C ILE A 591 -15.30 14.58 -15.78
N ASN A 592 -14.47 13.58 -16.04
CA ASN A 592 -13.32 13.72 -16.96
C ASN A 592 -13.05 12.47 -17.83
N HIS A 593 -13.86 11.39 -17.70
CA HIS A 593 -13.67 10.21 -18.53
C HIS A 593 -14.36 10.38 -19.89
N LEU A 594 -13.58 10.38 -20.96
CA LEU A 594 -14.11 10.43 -22.34
C LEU A 594 -14.72 9.08 -22.73
N ALA A 595 -16.03 9.04 -22.90
CA ALA A 595 -16.77 7.83 -23.27
C ALA A 595 -17.03 7.74 -24.79
N ASP A 596 -17.05 8.86 -25.50
CA ASP A 596 -17.26 8.89 -26.96
C ASP A 596 -16.77 10.22 -27.55
N GLY A 597 -16.30 10.19 -28.79
CA GLY A 597 -15.86 11.35 -29.56
C GLY A 597 -14.47 11.84 -29.19
N THR A 598 -14.22 13.13 -29.38
CA THR A 598 -12.95 13.82 -29.04
C THR A 598 -13.26 15.15 -28.40
N SER A 599 -12.83 15.37 -27.18
CA SER A 599 -13.02 16.62 -26.44
C SER A 599 -11.97 16.76 -25.33
N ALA A 600 -11.61 18.02 -25.05
CA ALA A 600 -10.83 18.41 -23.88
C ALA A 600 -11.72 19.01 -22.76
N VAL A 601 -13.05 18.90 -22.90
CA VAL A 601 -14.01 19.39 -21.92
C VAL A 601 -13.97 18.50 -20.68
N THR A 602 -13.99 19.14 -19.51
CA THR A 602 -14.09 18.46 -18.21
C THR A 602 -15.17 19.13 -17.36
N GLY A 603 -15.65 18.44 -16.36
CA GLY A 603 -16.59 18.98 -15.39
C GLY A 603 -16.21 18.67 -13.95
N GLU A 604 -16.77 19.44 -13.03
CA GLU A 604 -16.70 19.19 -11.58
C GLU A 604 -18.12 19.31 -11.00
N ALA A 605 -18.55 18.28 -10.28
CA ALA A 605 -19.83 18.29 -9.59
C ALA A 605 -19.64 18.39 -8.08
N ARG A 606 -20.38 19.27 -7.41
CA ARG A 606 -20.46 19.39 -5.95
C ARG A 606 -21.88 19.12 -5.51
N MET A 607 -22.05 18.29 -4.48
CA MET A 607 -23.37 17.79 -4.08
C MET A 607 -23.57 17.88 -2.56
N MET A 608 -24.82 18.21 -2.19
CA MET A 608 -25.30 18.10 -0.82
C MET A 608 -26.75 17.65 -0.81
N TRP A 609 -27.15 17.02 0.27
CA TRP A 609 -28.53 16.57 0.43
C TRP A 609 -29.23 17.21 1.62
N ASP A 610 -30.55 17.28 1.59
CA ASP A 610 -31.43 17.64 2.71
C ASP A 610 -32.63 16.68 2.76
N ALA A 611 -33.56 16.88 3.70
CA ALA A 611 -34.71 16.00 3.90
C ALA A 611 -35.68 15.90 2.69
N LYS A 612 -35.45 16.64 1.59
CA LYS A 612 -36.37 16.73 0.44
C LYS A 612 -35.71 16.54 -0.90
N LYS A 613 -34.37 16.72 -1.01
CA LYS A 613 -33.69 16.80 -2.30
C LYS A 613 -32.19 16.64 -2.18
N VAL A 614 -31.55 16.31 -3.29
CA VAL A 614 -30.13 16.47 -3.53
C VAL A 614 -29.92 17.78 -4.29
N ASN A 615 -29.08 18.68 -3.78
CA ASN A 615 -28.67 19.92 -4.41
C ASN A 615 -27.32 19.70 -5.08
N LEU A 616 -27.11 20.24 -6.26
CA LEU A 616 -25.87 20.12 -7.01
C LEU A 616 -25.46 21.42 -7.71
N ARG A 617 -24.17 21.59 -7.85
CA ARG A 617 -23.48 22.54 -8.68
C ARG A 617 -22.55 21.77 -9.61
N VAL A 618 -22.72 21.90 -10.91
CA VAL A 618 -21.83 21.29 -11.91
C VAL A 618 -21.18 22.40 -12.71
N GLU A 619 -19.87 22.53 -12.61
CA GLU A 619 -19.04 23.41 -13.41
C GLU A 619 -18.50 22.63 -14.61
N VAL A 620 -18.66 23.17 -15.82
CA VAL A 620 -18.13 22.57 -17.04
C VAL A 620 -17.13 23.56 -17.65
N LYS A 621 -15.90 23.07 -17.83
CA LYS A 621 -14.83 23.84 -18.51
C LYS A 621 -14.93 23.64 -20.01
N ASP A 622 -15.65 24.53 -20.67
CA ASP A 622 -15.88 24.53 -22.09
C ASP A 622 -16.03 25.99 -22.60
N THR A 623 -15.03 26.48 -23.33
CA THR A 623 -14.98 27.82 -23.86
C THR A 623 -15.79 28.01 -25.15
N THR A 624 -16.20 26.90 -25.76
CA THR A 624 -17.06 26.92 -26.97
C THR A 624 -18.53 26.78 -26.57
N ARG A 625 -19.38 27.73 -26.95
CA ARG A 625 -20.80 27.65 -26.65
C ARG A 625 -21.57 27.11 -27.83
N ARG A 626 -22.20 25.95 -27.67
CA ARG A 626 -23.03 25.35 -28.70
C ARG A 626 -24.39 24.93 -28.17
N LYS A 627 -25.35 24.71 -29.09
CA LYS A 627 -26.74 24.40 -28.73
C LYS A 627 -26.91 22.97 -28.18
N GLY A 628 -26.01 22.08 -28.56
CA GLY A 628 -25.97 20.69 -28.09
C GLY A 628 -25.37 20.48 -26.70
N ASP A 629 -24.71 21.50 -26.13
CA ASP A 629 -24.05 21.42 -24.84
C ASP A 629 -25.07 21.20 -23.72
N GLN A 630 -24.82 20.15 -22.91
CA GLN A 630 -25.72 19.81 -21.81
C GLN A 630 -25.02 18.96 -20.74
N VAL A 631 -25.55 19.02 -19.53
CA VAL A 631 -25.24 18.11 -18.42
C VAL A 631 -26.45 17.23 -18.18
N GLN A 632 -26.21 15.93 -18.05
CA GLN A 632 -27.20 14.94 -17.62
C GLN A 632 -26.76 14.33 -16.28
N VAL A 633 -27.73 14.12 -15.41
CA VAL A 633 -27.53 13.47 -14.09
C VAL A 633 -28.47 12.31 -13.99
N PHE A 634 -27.93 11.17 -13.67
CA PHE A 634 -28.65 9.92 -13.43
C PHE A 634 -28.64 9.65 -11.93
N LEU A 635 -29.75 9.88 -11.25
CA LEU A 635 -29.88 9.72 -9.80
C LEU A 635 -31.15 8.92 -9.47
N ALA A 636 -30.95 7.73 -8.88
CA ALA A 636 -32.05 6.82 -8.56
C ALA A 636 -31.80 6.03 -7.26
N GLU A 637 -32.81 5.30 -6.79
CA GLU A 637 -32.66 4.32 -5.73
C GLU A 637 -31.70 3.21 -6.18
N GLU A 638 -30.85 2.74 -5.26
CA GLU A 638 -29.95 1.62 -5.51
C GLU A 638 -30.71 0.32 -5.70
N VAL A 639 -30.46 -0.37 -6.80
CA VAL A 639 -31.05 -1.68 -7.09
C VAL A 639 -30.21 -2.76 -6.38
N LYS A 640 -30.72 -3.33 -5.30
CA LYS A 640 -30.10 -4.46 -4.61
C LYS A 640 -30.44 -5.77 -5.34
N GLY A 641 -29.42 -6.41 -5.93
CA GLY A 641 -29.55 -7.77 -6.47
C GLY A 641 -28.74 -8.03 -7.72
N THR A 642 -28.07 -9.18 -7.74
CA THR A 642 -27.35 -9.72 -8.87
C THR A 642 -28.31 -10.08 -10.03
N GLY A 643 -28.17 -9.45 -11.19
CA GLY A 643 -28.38 -10.07 -12.48
C GLY A 643 -29.74 -10.55 -12.88
N ALA A 644 -30.85 -9.85 -12.56
CA ALA A 644 -32.11 -10.01 -13.30
C ALA A 644 -32.87 -8.69 -13.32
N ALA A 645 -33.15 -8.19 -14.51
CA ALA A 645 -33.99 -7.03 -14.70
C ALA A 645 -35.36 -7.25 -14.04
N THR A 646 -35.63 -6.55 -12.94
CA THR A 646 -37.01 -6.43 -12.44
C THR A 646 -37.76 -5.61 -13.45
N SER A 647 -38.87 -6.19 -13.95
CA SER A 647 -39.71 -5.65 -15.00
C SER A 647 -40.19 -4.23 -14.67
N GLU A 648 -40.21 -3.37 -15.67
CA GLU A 648 -40.66 -1.96 -15.66
C GLU A 648 -42.07 -1.71 -15.10
N ALA A 649 -42.79 -2.75 -14.65
CA ALA A 649 -44.24 -2.66 -14.34
C ALA A 649 -44.54 -2.11 -12.93
N ASP A 650 -43.59 -2.13 -11.97
CA ASP A 650 -43.92 -1.79 -10.56
C ASP A 650 -43.68 -0.31 -10.17
N LEU A 651 -43.02 0.49 -11.01
CA LEU A 651 -42.67 1.89 -10.68
C LEU A 651 -43.67 2.94 -11.24
N SER A 652 -44.73 2.51 -11.97
CA SER A 652 -45.60 3.45 -12.67
C SER A 652 -46.86 3.93 -11.90
N ALA A 653 -47.03 3.53 -10.67
CA ALA A 653 -48.25 3.86 -9.89
C ALA A 653 -48.06 5.10 -9.00
N LYS A 654 -48.63 6.23 -9.46
CA LYS A 654 -49.10 7.41 -8.72
C LYS A 654 -48.06 8.43 -8.26
N LYS A 655 -47.76 9.40 -9.16
CA LYS A 655 -47.66 10.83 -8.74
C LYS A 655 -47.62 11.76 -9.97
N LYS A 656 -48.23 12.95 -9.86
CA LYS A 656 -48.10 14.09 -10.78
C LYS A 656 -46.68 14.59 -10.70
N ASN A 657 -45.92 14.55 -11.82
CA ASN A 657 -44.54 14.87 -12.03
C ASN A 657 -43.51 13.92 -11.34
N PRO A 658 -43.35 12.68 -11.84
CA PRO A 658 -42.15 11.91 -11.52
C PRO A 658 -40.94 12.42 -12.35
N PRO A 659 -39.68 12.23 -11.85
CA PRO A 659 -38.54 12.15 -12.74
C PRO A 659 -38.82 11.15 -13.85
N SER A 660 -38.16 11.26 -15.00
CA SER A 660 -38.22 10.21 -16.04
C SER A 660 -38.03 8.84 -15.36
N ALA A 661 -38.69 7.81 -15.85
CA ALA A 661 -38.82 6.49 -15.19
C ALA A 661 -37.47 5.90 -14.67
N ASN A 662 -36.31 6.45 -15.12
CA ASN A 662 -34.95 6.00 -14.78
C ASN A 662 -34.14 7.03 -13.98
N GLY A 663 -34.75 8.04 -13.35
CA GLY A 663 -34.04 9.06 -12.55
C GLY A 663 -33.11 9.98 -13.35
N GLN A 664 -33.36 10.16 -14.66
CA GLN A 664 -32.57 11.01 -15.53
C GLN A 664 -33.02 12.47 -15.48
N TYR A 665 -32.06 13.40 -15.32
CA TYR A 665 -32.25 14.83 -15.36
C TYR A 665 -31.34 15.42 -16.46
N THR A 666 -31.87 16.35 -17.27
CA THR A 666 -31.11 16.98 -18.37
C THR A 666 -31.13 18.51 -18.25
N PHE A 667 -29.94 19.11 -18.25
CA PHE A 667 -29.72 20.55 -18.10
C PHE A 667 -28.99 21.09 -19.32
N LYS A 668 -29.72 21.78 -20.19
CA LYS A 668 -29.15 22.39 -21.41
C LYS A 668 -28.46 23.70 -21.07
N ARG A 669 -27.30 23.95 -21.67
CA ARG A 669 -26.50 25.15 -21.49
C ARG A 669 -27.27 26.42 -21.94
N ASP A 670 -28.08 26.34 -22.98
CA ASP A 670 -28.86 27.48 -23.49
C ASP A 670 -30.13 27.79 -22.65
N GLY A 671 -30.29 27.11 -21.52
CA GLY A 671 -31.40 27.35 -20.62
C GLY A 671 -32.75 27.01 -21.22
N GLY A 672 -32.86 25.86 -21.88
CA GLY A 672 -34.05 25.46 -22.64
C GLY A 672 -35.38 25.74 -21.90
N LYS A 673 -36.39 26.28 -22.66
CA LYS A 673 -37.74 26.58 -22.17
C LYS A 673 -38.53 25.29 -21.92
N GLY A 674 -38.02 24.41 -21.06
CA GLY A 674 -38.74 23.22 -20.60
C GLY A 674 -39.84 23.59 -19.59
N LYS A 675 -40.85 22.75 -19.44
CA LYS A 675 -41.93 22.90 -18.45
C LYS A 675 -41.45 22.97 -16.98
N ASP A 676 -40.14 22.75 -16.73
CA ASP A 676 -39.51 22.63 -15.40
C ASP A 676 -38.69 23.88 -15.00
N LYS A 677 -39.20 25.07 -15.26
CA LYS A 677 -38.54 26.38 -15.02
C LYS A 677 -38.03 26.65 -13.62
N ASN A 678 -38.27 25.75 -12.63
CA ASN A 678 -37.97 26.02 -11.23
C ASN A 678 -36.91 25.11 -10.60
N THR A 679 -36.26 24.22 -11.35
CA THR A 679 -35.36 23.21 -10.79
C THR A 679 -33.88 23.43 -11.09
N TYR A 680 -33.51 24.24 -12.09
CA TYR A 680 -32.10 24.51 -12.40
C TYR A 680 -31.88 25.91 -12.96
N ASN A 681 -30.65 26.39 -12.84
CA ASN A 681 -30.15 27.65 -13.42
C ASN A 681 -28.78 27.41 -14.06
N VAL A 682 -28.51 28.04 -15.21
CA VAL A 682 -27.21 27.99 -15.89
C VAL A 682 -26.59 29.37 -15.92
N GLN A 683 -25.32 29.45 -15.53
CA GLN A 683 -24.54 30.69 -15.55
C GLN A 683 -23.30 30.48 -16.42
N GLU A 684 -23.10 31.39 -17.43
CA GLU A 684 -21.86 31.41 -18.20
C GLU A 684 -20.72 31.97 -17.37
N THR A 685 -19.52 31.41 -17.52
CA THR A 685 -18.27 31.85 -16.91
C THR A 685 -17.24 32.18 -17.98
N LYS A 686 -16.06 32.68 -17.58
CA LYS A 686 -14.96 32.91 -18.51
C LYS A 686 -14.39 31.62 -19.13
N THR A 687 -14.51 30.52 -18.45
CA THR A 687 -13.90 29.22 -18.79
C THR A 687 -14.93 28.19 -19.22
N GLY A 688 -16.22 28.50 -19.17
CA GLY A 688 -17.30 27.56 -19.51
C GLY A 688 -18.64 28.00 -18.93
N TYR A 689 -19.32 27.10 -18.22
CA TYR A 689 -20.60 27.35 -17.60
C TYR A 689 -20.81 26.57 -16.32
N VAL A 690 -21.74 27.01 -15.47
CA VAL A 690 -22.13 26.33 -14.22
C VAL A 690 -23.62 26.05 -14.21
N VAL A 691 -23.98 24.82 -13.90
CA VAL A 691 -25.35 24.37 -13.68
C VAL A 691 -25.61 24.27 -12.18
N TYR A 692 -26.63 24.99 -11.68
CA TYR A 692 -27.16 24.79 -10.31
C TYR A 692 -28.51 24.09 -10.40
N ALA A 693 -28.66 22.97 -9.72
CA ALA A 693 -29.90 22.22 -9.74
C ALA A 693 -30.30 21.67 -8.37
N SER A 694 -31.59 21.40 -8.21
CA SER A 694 -32.16 20.72 -7.04
C SER A 694 -33.00 19.55 -7.53
N LEU A 695 -32.64 18.34 -7.09
CA LEU A 695 -33.24 17.07 -7.50
C LEU A 695 -34.14 16.56 -6.36
N PRO A 696 -35.47 16.72 -6.46
CA PRO A 696 -36.42 16.23 -5.44
C PRO A 696 -36.39 14.72 -5.36
N MET A 697 -36.34 14.17 -4.15
CA MET A 697 -36.39 12.73 -3.89
C MET A 697 -37.41 12.41 -2.78
N SER A 698 -37.75 11.14 -2.69
CA SER A 698 -38.58 10.62 -1.58
C SER A 698 -37.82 10.78 -0.26
N ALA A 699 -38.50 11.25 0.79
CA ALA A 699 -37.88 11.40 2.11
C ALA A 699 -37.37 10.06 2.67
N ALA A 700 -37.93 8.93 2.23
CA ALA A 700 -37.48 7.60 2.64
C ALA A 700 -36.07 7.27 2.12
N LEU A 701 -35.66 7.87 1.00
CA LEU A 701 -34.33 7.70 0.40
C LEU A 701 -33.31 8.74 0.91
N LEU A 702 -33.76 9.79 1.58
CA LEU A 702 -32.92 10.88 2.05
C LEU A 702 -32.60 10.72 3.55
N THR A 703 -31.92 9.64 3.89
CA THR A 703 -31.45 9.32 5.25
C THR A 703 -29.94 9.13 5.24
N GLU A 704 -29.27 9.49 6.32
CA GLU A 704 -27.83 9.29 6.50
C GLU A 704 -27.46 7.79 6.37
N GLY A 705 -26.38 7.48 5.66
CA GLY A 705 -25.95 6.12 5.36
C GLY A 705 -26.64 5.47 4.14
N GLN A 706 -27.71 6.06 3.60
CA GLN A 706 -28.36 5.55 2.39
C GLN A 706 -27.44 5.68 1.20
N VAL A 707 -27.40 4.63 0.37
CA VAL A 707 -26.68 4.63 -0.91
C VAL A 707 -27.72 4.75 -2.04
N LEU A 708 -27.40 5.65 -3.00
CA LEU A 708 -28.17 5.89 -4.22
C LEU A 708 -27.29 5.57 -5.43
N SER A 709 -27.93 5.26 -6.55
CA SER A 709 -27.26 5.11 -7.85
C SER A 709 -27.05 6.50 -8.47
N LEU A 710 -25.83 6.85 -8.88
CA LEU A 710 -25.47 8.16 -9.46
C LEU A 710 -24.56 7.99 -10.66
N ASP A 711 -24.80 8.80 -11.71
CA ASP A 711 -23.80 9.08 -12.72
C ASP A 711 -23.98 10.49 -13.32
N PHE A 712 -22.92 11.02 -13.93
CA PHE A 712 -22.91 12.26 -14.68
C PHE A 712 -22.51 12.01 -16.13
N ARG A 713 -23.11 12.79 -17.03
CA ARG A 713 -22.77 12.81 -18.46
C ARG A 713 -22.77 14.23 -18.96
N ILE A 714 -21.65 14.70 -19.46
CA ILE A 714 -21.55 15.96 -20.20
C ILE A 714 -21.58 15.62 -21.69
N THR A 715 -22.41 16.29 -22.45
CA THR A 715 -22.38 16.29 -23.91
C THR A 715 -21.79 17.60 -24.37
N ASP A 716 -20.69 17.52 -25.10
CA ASP A 716 -20.01 18.67 -25.75
C ASP A 716 -20.22 18.58 -27.25
N GLU A 717 -20.90 19.57 -27.86
CA GLU A 717 -21.00 19.71 -29.33
C GLU A 717 -19.77 20.47 -29.83
N TYR A 718 -18.62 19.80 -30.06
CA TYR A 718 -17.38 20.45 -30.49
C TYR A 718 -17.39 20.93 -31.94
N ALA A 719 -18.25 20.40 -32.79
CA ALA A 719 -18.51 20.85 -34.14
C ALA A 719 -19.99 20.63 -34.49
N ALA A 720 -20.52 21.31 -35.51
CA ALA A 720 -21.93 21.19 -35.92
C ALA A 720 -22.33 19.71 -36.15
N GLY A 721 -23.17 19.18 -35.30
CA GLY A 721 -23.65 17.79 -35.34
C GLY A 721 -22.61 16.74 -34.92
N LYS A 722 -21.46 17.16 -34.39
CA LYS A 722 -20.46 16.28 -33.82
C LYS A 722 -20.37 16.48 -32.30
N THR A 723 -20.61 15.45 -31.57
CA THR A 723 -20.63 15.47 -30.09
C THR A 723 -19.55 14.59 -29.50
N ALA A 724 -19.05 14.96 -28.33
CA ALA A 724 -18.29 14.12 -27.46
C ALA A 724 -19.08 13.91 -26.17
N ILE A 725 -18.82 12.78 -25.50
CA ILE A 725 -19.47 12.38 -24.27
C ILE A 725 -18.41 12.18 -23.18
N ILE A 726 -18.54 12.94 -22.12
CA ILE A 726 -17.68 12.85 -20.95
C ILE A 726 -18.53 12.41 -19.77
N VAL A 727 -18.07 11.42 -19.01
CA VAL A 727 -18.81 10.78 -17.91
C VAL A 727 -18.00 10.76 -16.63
N TRP A 728 -18.68 10.49 -15.51
CA TRP A 728 -18.02 10.25 -14.23
C TRP A 728 -17.66 8.77 -14.05
N ASN A 729 -18.63 7.85 -14.26
CA ASN A 729 -18.43 6.43 -13.91
C ASN A 729 -18.55 5.50 -15.12
N ASP A 730 -19.68 5.48 -15.83
CA ASP A 730 -19.95 4.51 -16.90
C ASP A 730 -19.33 4.93 -18.23
N ILE A 731 -18.06 4.54 -18.44
CA ILE A 731 -17.33 4.81 -19.70
C ILE A 731 -17.95 4.10 -20.92
N SER A 732 -18.82 3.09 -20.71
CA SER A 732 -19.55 2.46 -21.81
C SER A 732 -20.72 3.31 -22.33
N ASN A 733 -20.99 4.44 -21.66
CA ASN A 733 -22.10 5.35 -21.98
C ASN A 733 -23.49 4.70 -21.96
N GLN A 734 -23.65 3.62 -21.20
CA GLN A 734 -24.90 2.86 -21.07
C GLN A 734 -25.71 3.19 -19.81
N GLN A 735 -25.25 4.13 -19.00
CA GLN A 735 -25.94 4.56 -17.77
C GLN A 735 -27.41 4.96 -17.93
N PRO A 736 -27.92 5.43 -19.11
CA PRO A 736 -29.34 5.64 -19.28
C PRO A 736 -30.16 4.35 -19.20
N ASP A 737 -29.65 3.29 -19.82
CA ASP A 737 -30.33 2.00 -20.02
C ASP A 737 -29.90 0.94 -19.00
N LYS A 738 -28.71 1.06 -18.43
CA LYS A 738 -28.14 0.14 -17.44
C LYS A 738 -27.83 0.85 -16.11
N PRO A 739 -28.80 1.00 -15.21
CA PRO A 739 -28.54 1.62 -13.88
C PRO A 739 -27.47 0.92 -13.05
N ALA A 740 -27.23 -0.36 -13.26
CA ALA A 740 -26.17 -1.12 -12.59
C ALA A 740 -24.76 -0.61 -12.93
N ASN A 741 -24.57 0.10 -14.04
CA ASN A 741 -23.29 0.68 -14.44
C ASN A 741 -23.01 2.03 -13.78
N ARG A 742 -23.98 2.66 -13.14
CA ARG A 742 -23.80 3.93 -12.44
C ARG A 742 -23.00 3.74 -11.18
N GLY A 743 -22.23 4.73 -10.80
CA GLY A 743 -21.57 4.77 -9.51
C GLY A 743 -22.53 4.83 -8.32
N LYS A 744 -22.01 4.94 -7.13
CA LYS A 744 -22.74 4.96 -5.85
C LYS A 744 -22.64 6.36 -5.22
N LEU A 745 -23.77 6.93 -4.77
CA LEU A 745 -23.84 8.14 -3.97
C LEU A 745 -24.23 7.77 -2.54
N LYS A 746 -23.29 7.84 -1.61
CA LYS A 746 -23.57 7.68 -0.17
C LYS A 746 -24.03 9.01 0.43
N LEU A 747 -25.08 8.99 1.20
CA LEU A 747 -25.58 10.16 1.92
C LEU A 747 -24.89 10.24 3.29
N GLY A 748 -23.92 11.15 3.41
CA GLY A 748 -23.11 11.32 4.60
C GLY A 748 -23.76 12.20 5.68
N SER A 749 -23.02 12.42 6.78
CA SER A 749 -23.40 13.23 7.92
C SER A 749 -23.52 14.73 7.58
N VAL A 750 -23.89 15.54 8.57
CA VAL A 750 -24.02 17.00 8.42
C VAL A 750 -22.65 17.62 8.15
N LEU A 751 -22.57 18.44 7.10
CA LEU A 751 -21.37 19.24 6.78
C LEU A 751 -20.96 20.11 7.96
N LYS A 752 -19.82 19.85 8.54
CA LYS A 752 -19.18 20.69 9.58
C LYS A 752 -18.50 21.86 8.91
N GLN A 753 -18.97 23.08 9.17
CA GLN A 753 -18.37 24.30 8.64
C GLN A 753 -18.54 25.47 9.60
N THR A 754 -17.61 26.43 9.55
CA THR A 754 -17.73 27.69 10.28
C THR A 754 -16.99 28.83 9.58
N LYS A 755 -17.39 30.09 9.90
CA LYS A 755 -16.69 31.29 9.45
C LYS A 755 -15.64 31.68 10.49
N VAL A 756 -14.42 31.96 10.07
CA VAL A 756 -13.32 32.37 10.93
C VAL A 756 -13.05 33.86 10.71
N THR A 757 -13.20 34.63 11.78
CA THR A 757 -13.08 36.09 11.72
C THR A 757 -11.61 36.52 11.81
N TYR A 758 -11.26 37.59 11.09
CA TYR A 758 -9.92 38.17 11.14
C TYR A 758 -9.60 38.73 12.53
N GLY A 759 -8.44 38.41 13.08
CA GLY A 759 -7.97 38.87 14.37
C GLY A 759 -6.63 38.29 14.77
N LYS A 760 -5.83 39.03 15.52
CA LYS A 760 -4.49 38.67 15.94
C LYS A 760 -4.42 38.68 17.47
N PRO A 761 -4.49 37.50 18.14
CA PRO A 761 -4.33 37.37 19.56
C PRO A 761 -2.88 37.39 20.02
N VAL A 762 -2.65 37.50 21.32
CA VAL A 762 -1.36 37.20 21.95
C VAL A 762 -1.40 35.75 22.41
N ILE A 763 -0.39 34.96 22.05
CA ILE A 763 -0.34 33.55 22.42
C ILE A 763 0.18 33.40 23.86
N ASP A 764 -0.74 33.38 24.84
CA ASP A 764 -0.43 33.26 26.27
C ASP A 764 -1.45 32.41 27.05
N ALA A 765 -2.29 31.68 26.35
CA ALA A 765 -3.39 30.83 26.84
C ALA A 765 -4.41 31.62 27.70
N LYS A 766 -4.58 32.91 27.40
CA LYS A 766 -5.59 33.78 28.02
C LYS A 766 -6.50 34.34 26.94
N LYS A 767 -7.77 34.50 27.28
CA LYS A 767 -8.78 35.00 26.37
C LYS A 767 -8.70 36.51 26.20
N ASP A 768 -7.98 36.98 25.21
CA ASP A 768 -7.95 38.39 24.78
C ASP A 768 -9.31 38.91 24.33
N ASN A 769 -9.47 40.24 24.29
CA ASN A 769 -10.69 40.86 23.79
C ASN A 769 -10.99 40.51 22.31
N VAL A 770 -9.98 40.22 21.51
CA VAL A 770 -10.14 39.83 20.10
C VAL A 770 -10.92 38.51 19.94
N TRP A 771 -10.80 37.61 20.91
CA TRP A 771 -11.53 36.32 20.91
C TRP A 771 -13.05 36.45 21.10
N LYS A 772 -13.55 37.61 21.53
CA LYS A 772 -15.01 37.86 21.66
C LYS A 772 -15.75 37.78 20.32
N LYS A 773 -15.06 38.00 19.22
CA LYS A 773 -15.62 37.94 17.85
C LYS A 773 -15.49 36.60 17.20
N ALA A 774 -14.72 35.68 17.78
CA ALA A 774 -14.37 34.38 17.19
C ALA A 774 -15.58 33.42 17.26
N ALA A 775 -15.81 32.73 16.15
CA ALA A 775 -16.70 31.56 16.11
C ALA A 775 -16.10 30.42 16.91
N SER A 776 -16.94 29.51 17.38
CA SER A 776 -16.50 28.36 18.14
C SER A 776 -16.91 27.05 17.51
N VAL A 777 -16.05 26.05 17.63
CA VAL A 777 -16.27 24.64 17.28
C VAL A 777 -16.17 23.78 18.55
N LYS A 778 -16.76 22.58 18.49
CA LYS A 778 -16.75 21.64 19.64
C LYS A 778 -16.39 20.24 19.19
N THR A 779 -15.58 19.56 19.97
CA THR A 779 -15.28 18.14 19.76
C THR A 779 -16.42 17.29 20.33
N ASP A 780 -17.51 17.14 19.57
CA ASP A 780 -18.73 16.46 19.99
C ASP A 780 -18.99 15.13 19.24
N VAL A 781 -18.07 14.76 18.36
CA VAL A 781 -18.01 13.47 17.66
C VAL A 781 -17.01 12.56 18.40
N TRP A 782 -17.35 11.30 18.61
CA TRP A 782 -16.47 10.32 19.24
C TRP A 782 -15.81 9.42 18.18
N VAL A 783 -14.49 9.32 18.26
CA VAL A 783 -13.69 8.35 17.48
C VAL A 783 -13.42 7.11 18.33
N VAL A 784 -13.02 7.31 19.59
CA VAL A 784 -12.79 6.24 20.57
C VAL A 784 -13.60 6.52 21.82
N GLY A 785 -14.24 5.50 22.38
CA GLY A 785 -15.10 5.65 23.54
C GLY A 785 -16.42 6.37 23.22
N ASN A 786 -17.13 6.78 24.26
CA ASN A 786 -18.39 7.52 24.16
C ASN A 786 -18.53 8.59 25.26
N SER A 787 -17.50 8.75 26.07
CA SER A 787 -17.39 9.73 27.17
C SER A 787 -15.92 10.02 27.43
N GLY A 788 -15.58 11.20 27.96
CA GLY A 788 -14.22 11.61 28.27
C GLY A 788 -14.01 13.11 28.03
N ALA A 789 -12.76 13.52 27.81
CA ALA A 789 -12.39 14.91 27.61
C ALA A 789 -12.98 15.49 26.31
N LYS A 790 -13.35 16.76 26.34
CA LYS A 790 -13.87 17.51 25.18
C LYS A 790 -13.35 18.94 25.16
N ALA A 791 -13.21 19.49 23.98
CA ALA A 791 -12.84 20.89 23.78
C ALA A 791 -13.97 21.75 23.22
N THR A 792 -13.97 23.03 23.61
CA THR A 792 -14.62 24.12 22.88
C THR A 792 -13.52 25.06 22.41
N ALA A 793 -13.32 25.18 21.12
CA ALA A 793 -12.28 26.01 20.55
C ALA A 793 -12.85 27.22 19.82
N GLN A 794 -12.18 28.36 19.95
CA GLN A 794 -12.43 29.58 19.19
C GLN A 794 -11.37 29.75 18.13
N LEU A 795 -11.75 30.30 16.95
CA LEU A 795 -10.90 30.37 15.77
C LEU A 795 -10.79 31.80 15.27
N LEU A 796 -9.57 32.25 15.01
CA LEU A 796 -9.24 33.52 14.37
C LEU A 796 -8.17 33.29 13.29
N TRP A 797 -7.99 34.25 12.39
CA TRP A 797 -6.91 34.20 11.39
C TRP A 797 -6.32 35.57 11.09
N ASP A 798 -5.09 35.59 10.60
CA ASP A 798 -4.47 36.74 9.91
C ASP A 798 -3.76 36.26 8.63
N GLU A 799 -3.01 37.11 7.98
CA GLU A 799 -2.32 36.77 6.71
C GLU A 799 -1.23 35.70 6.86
N LYS A 800 -0.87 35.32 8.10
CA LYS A 800 0.22 34.36 8.38
C LYS A 800 -0.21 33.13 9.15
N TYR A 801 -1.27 33.27 9.97
CA TYR A 801 -1.62 32.25 10.97
C TYR A 801 -3.12 31.98 11.03
N LEU A 802 -3.45 30.71 11.25
CA LEU A 802 -4.69 30.30 11.90
C LEU A 802 -4.45 30.23 13.41
N TYR A 803 -5.30 30.87 14.18
CA TYR A 803 -5.23 30.87 15.65
C TYR A 803 -6.34 30.01 16.22
N VAL A 804 -6.01 29.16 17.19
CA VAL A 804 -6.95 28.31 17.91
C VAL A 804 -6.79 28.53 19.42
N LEU A 805 -7.89 28.86 20.11
CA LEU A 805 -7.96 28.88 21.54
C LEU A 805 -8.95 27.81 22.02
N ALA A 806 -8.44 26.71 22.54
CA ALA A 806 -9.20 25.54 22.96
C ALA A 806 -9.30 25.46 24.49
N ASP A 807 -10.53 25.49 25.02
CA ASP A 807 -10.82 25.20 26.43
C ASP A 807 -11.20 23.71 26.53
N VAL A 808 -10.30 22.89 27.09
CA VAL A 808 -10.47 21.46 27.27
C VAL A 808 -11.02 21.17 28.64
N LYS A 809 -12.14 20.46 28.72
CA LYS A 809 -12.72 19.93 29.96
C LYS A 809 -12.18 18.52 30.18
N ASP A 810 -11.28 18.40 31.14
CA ASP A 810 -10.59 17.19 31.49
C ASP A 810 -10.14 17.26 32.96
N PRO A 811 -10.86 16.59 33.87
CA PRO A 811 -10.57 16.64 35.30
C PRO A 811 -9.34 15.82 35.73
N LEU A 812 -8.95 14.79 34.91
CA LEU A 812 -7.78 13.94 35.14
C LEU A 812 -6.82 14.13 33.97
N ARG A 813 -5.65 14.67 34.25
CA ARG A 813 -4.64 14.92 33.20
C ARG A 813 -3.47 13.95 33.35
N SER A 814 -3.12 13.28 32.28
CA SER A 814 -2.05 12.28 32.22
C SER A 814 -1.11 12.51 31.01
N LYS A 815 0.18 12.35 31.25
CA LYS A 815 1.22 12.25 30.22
C LYS A 815 2.19 11.11 30.53
N LEU A 816 1.68 10.03 31.09
CA LEU A 816 2.50 8.87 31.49
C LEU A 816 3.04 8.10 30.29
N SER A 817 2.34 8.11 29.16
CA SER A 817 2.80 7.45 27.94
C SER A 817 4.00 8.18 27.32
N SER A 818 4.94 7.42 26.76
CA SER A 818 6.00 7.97 25.90
C SER A 818 5.47 8.35 24.49
N ASN A 819 4.32 7.82 24.10
CA ASN A 819 3.65 8.14 22.85
C ASN A 819 2.80 9.39 23.00
N ALA A 820 3.13 10.46 22.30
CA ALA A 820 2.45 11.75 22.46
C ALA A 820 0.94 11.71 22.16
N HIS A 821 0.48 10.81 21.29
CA HIS A 821 -0.95 10.64 20.98
C HIS A 821 -1.75 9.88 22.05
N GLU A 822 -1.08 9.26 23.00
CA GLU A 822 -1.68 8.59 24.14
C GLU A 822 -1.83 9.53 25.35
N GLN A 823 -1.16 10.69 25.34
CA GLN A 823 -1.21 11.70 26.38
C GLN A 823 -2.44 12.60 26.22
N ASP A 824 -2.91 13.18 27.33
CA ASP A 824 -3.96 14.21 27.29
C ASP A 824 -3.49 15.44 26.52
N SER A 825 -4.04 15.62 25.35
CA SER A 825 -3.60 16.63 24.40
C SER A 825 -4.72 17.06 23.46
N ILE A 826 -4.52 18.19 22.80
CA ILE A 826 -5.27 18.50 21.58
C ILE A 826 -4.41 18.18 20.36
N GLU A 827 -5.06 17.72 19.32
CA GLU A 827 -4.48 17.62 17.97
C GLU A 827 -5.26 18.50 17.01
N ILE A 828 -4.54 19.24 16.21
CA ILE A 828 -5.10 20.13 15.20
C ILE A 828 -4.58 19.69 13.85
N PHE A 829 -5.51 19.43 12.95
CA PHE A 829 -5.26 19.00 11.59
C PHE A 829 -5.66 20.11 10.63
N ILE A 830 -4.82 20.40 9.67
CA ILE A 830 -5.10 21.40 8.64
C ILE A 830 -4.81 20.88 7.23
N ASP A 831 -5.66 21.27 6.28
CA ASP A 831 -5.55 21.12 4.84
C ASP A 831 -5.77 22.52 4.25
N PRO A 832 -4.69 23.31 4.09
CA PRO A 832 -4.76 24.70 3.67
C PRO A 832 -5.24 24.89 2.23
N SER A 833 -4.99 23.93 1.33
CA SER A 833 -5.48 23.95 -0.06
C SER A 833 -6.95 23.58 -0.18
N LYS A 834 -7.47 22.84 0.80
CA LYS A 834 -8.84 22.29 0.82
C LYS A 834 -9.08 21.28 -0.31
N ASP A 835 -8.11 20.45 -0.62
CA ASP A 835 -8.23 19.39 -1.63
C ASP A 835 -8.88 18.11 -1.10
N GLN A 836 -8.89 17.90 0.23
CA GLN A 836 -9.59 16.81 0.92
C GLN A 836 -9.23 15.42 0.36
N THR A 837 -7.95 15.14 0.31
CA THR A 837 -7.41 13.87 -0.19
C THR A 837 -7.40 12.77 0.88
N THR A 838 -7.39 11.51 0.45
CA THR A 838 -7.30 10.35 1.35
C THR A 838 -5.87 10.06 1.84
N LEU A 839 -4.88 10.81 1.33
CA LEU A 839 -3.50 10.82 1.80
C LEU A 839 -3.03 12.27 1.91
N TYR A 840 -2.25 12.59 2.95
CA TYR A 840 -1.69 13.92 3.15
C TYR A 840 -0.87 14.40 1.95
N GLN A 841 -1.11 15.65 1.54
CA GLN A 841 -0.35 16.38 0.54
C GLN A 841 0.70 17.30 1.18
N GLU A 842 1.48 18.03 0.36
CA GLU A 842 2.60 18.87 0.83
C GLU A 842 2.22 19.95 1.84
N ASP A 843 0.98 20.42 1.83
CA ASP A 843 0.49 21.48 2.71
C ASP A 843 -0.29 20.94 3.92
N ASP A 844 -0.58 19.64 3.95
CA ASP A 844 -1.30 19.01 5.03
C ASP A 844 -0.45 18.82 6.27
N ALA A 845 -1.01 19.10 7.44
CA ALA A 845 -0.22 19.10 8.65
C ALA A 845 -1.02 18.76 9.92
N GLN A 846 -0.31 18.17 10.89
CA GLN A 846 -0.80 17.86 12.21
C GLN A 846 0.04 18.55 13.29
N TYR A 847 -0.62 19.23 14.22
CA TYR A 847 -0.01 19.90 15.36
C TYR A 847 -0.62 19.38 16.64
N ARG A 848 0.17 18.80 17.52
CA ARG A 848 -0.29 18.32 18.82
C ARG A 848 0.33 19.12 19.97
N VAL A 849 -0.48 19.45 20.97
CA VAL A 849 -0.05 20.17 22.20
C VAL A 849 -0.71 19.51 23.39
N ASN A 850 0.09 19.02 24.36
CA ASN A 850 -0.44 18.51 25.62
C ASN A 850 -0.68 19.64 26.66
N PHE A 851 -1.29 19.31 27.78
CA PHE A 851 -1.63 20.27 28.83
C PHE A 851 -0.39 20.96 29.46
N ASP A 852 0.80 20.46 29.28
CA ASP A 852 2.08 20.97 29.80
C ASP A 852 2.89 21.71 28.74
N ASN A 853 2.26 22.02 27.61
CA ASN A 853 2.83 22.71 26.42
C ASN A 853 3.98 21.96 25.74
N GLU A 854 4.03 20.64 25.87
CA GLU A 854 4.90 19.82 25.04
C GLU A 854 4.22 19.61 23.68
N THR A 855 5.02 19.72 22.61
CA THR A 855 4.51 19.68 21.24
C THR A 855 5.03 18.48 20.46
N SER A 856 4.20 17.91 19.59
CA SER A 856 4.61 16.95 18.58
C SER A 856 3.89 17.25 17.25
N PHE A 857 4.45 16.74 16.15
CA PHE A 857 4.09 17.15 14.81
C PHE A 857 3.98 15.94 13.88
N GLY A 858 3.08 16.02 12.90
CA GLY A 858 2.93 15.05 11.81
C GLY A 858 2.67 15.75 10.48
N GLY A 859 2.78 15.01 9.40
CA GLY A 859 2.70 15.56 8.05
C GLY A 859 3.77 16.62 7.81
N ASN A 860 3.44 17.64 7.03
CA ASN A 860 4.36 18.74 6.66
C ASN A 860 4.27 19.94 7.61
N ALA A 861 4.15 19.70 8.92
CA ALA A 861 4.02 20.76 9.91
C ALA A 861 5.21 21.72 9.95
N ARG A 862 4.96 23.03 9.91
CA ARG A 862 5.95 24.12 9.95
C ARG A 862 6.37 24.42 11.39
N LYS A 863 7.28 23.60 11.94
CA LYS A 863 7.66 23.59 13.37
C LYS A 863 8.25 24.92 13.85
N GLU A 864 9.13 25.54 13.06
CA GLU A 864 9.83 26.77 13.39
C GLU A 864 8.90 28.00 13.52
N SER A 865 7.79 27.99 12.79
CA SER A 865 6.82 29.09 12.79
C SER A 865 5.65 28.86 13.75
N PHE A 866 5.47 27.63 14.24
CA PHE A 866 4.40 27.26 15.17
C PHE A 866 4.60 27.89 16.54
N LYS A 867 3.51 28.34 17.18
CA LYS A 867 3.55 28.89 18.55
C LYS A 867 2.43 28.28 19.36
N SER A 868 2.73 27.97 20.62
CA SER A 868 1.76 27.43 21.56
C SER A 868 1.95 28.00 22.96
N ALA A 869 0.88 28.03 23.71
CA ALA A 869 0.85 28.28 25.14
C ALA A 869 -0.27 27.46 25.80
N THR A 870 -0.04 27.01 27.02
CA THR A 870 -1.04 26.26 27.79
C THR A 870 -1.22 26.86 29.15
N ARG A 871 -2.39 26.64 29.74
CA ARG A 871 -2.70 27.07 31.12
C ARG A 871 -3.67 26.07 31.75
N LEU A 872 -3.32 25.60 32.94
CA LEU A 872 -4.19 24.74 33.72
C LEU A 872 -5.38 25.52 34.27
N THR A 873 -6.54 24.89 34.35
CA THR A 873 -7.78 25.41 34.94
C THR A 873 -8.31 24.43 35.98
N SER A 874 -9.32 24.85 36.77
CA SER A 874 -9.91 24.00 37.80
C SER A 874 -10.62 22.73 37.27
N GLY A 875 -10.95 22.68 35.97
CA GLY A 875 -11.67 21.54 35.36
C GLY A 875 -11.05 21.05 34.09
N GLY A 876 -9.76 21.33 33.84
CA GLY A 876 -9.05 20.93 32.63
C GLY A 876 -7.89 21.88 32.32
N TYR A 877 -7.77 22.28 31.07
CA TYR A 877 -6.71 23.18 30.61
C TYR A 877 -7.15 23.99 29.37
N THR A 878 -6.46 25.10 29.14
CA THR A 878 -6.61 25.91 27.93
C THR A 878 -5.36 25.81 27.11
N VAL A 879 -5.50 25.61 25.80
CA VAL A 879 -4.42 25.63 24.82
C VAL A 879 -4.66 26.75 23.84
N GLU A 880 -3.65 27.56 23.57
CA GLU A 880 -3.67 28.59 22.54
C GLU A 880 -2.51 28.40 21.57
N VAL A 881 -2.82 28.39 20.28
CA VAL A 881 -1.81 28.15 19.24
C VAL A 881 -1.93 29.15 18.09
N ALA A 882 -0.80 29.34 17.38
CA ALA A 882 -0.72 29.99 16.08
C ALA A 882 -0.10 29.02 15.08
N ILE A 883 -0.90 28.58 14.12
CA ILE A 883 -0.54 27.61 13.08
C ILE A 883 -0.20 28.38 11.81
N PRO A 884 1.00 28.24 11.23
CA PRO A 884 1.38 28.96 10.01
C PRO A 884 0.54 28.51 8.79
N LEU A 885 0.14 29.51 7.97
CA LEU A 885 -0.58 29.32 6.71
C LEU A 885 0.28 29.73 5.50
N ASP A 886 1.59 29.57 5.60
CA ASP A 886 2.56 29.99 4.59
C ASP A 886 2.61 29.08 3.35
N SER A 887 2.06 27.87 3.43
CA SER A 887 1.86 26.98 2.27
C SER A 887 0.81 27.50 1.28
N VAL A 888 -0.10 28.37 1.74
CA VAL A 888 -1.13 28.98 0.93
C VAL A 888 -1.26 30.48 1.22
N ARG A 889 -1.74 31.25 0.25
CA ARG A 889 -2.05 32.65 0.50
C ARG A 889 -3.32 32.76 1.34
N ALA A 890 -3.18 33.07 2.65
CA ALA A 890 -4.31 33.34 3.51
C ALA A 890 -4.99 34.67 3.12
N GLU A 891 -6.21 34.58 2.61
CA GLU A 891 -6.98 35.74 2.14
C GLU A 891 -8.47 35.59 2.45
N GLU A 892 -9.19 36.72 2.43
CA GLU A 892 -10.65 36.72 2.65
C GLU A 892 -11.37 35.88 1.60
N GLN A 893 -12.38 35.12 2.03
CA GLN A 893 -13.22 34.24 1.22
C GLN A 893 -12.52 32.93 0.80
N ARG A 894 -11.36 32.61 1.36
CA ARG A 894 -10.72 31.32 1.17
C ARG A 894 -11.30 30.27 2.11
N TRP A 895 -11.51 29.08 1.58
CA TRP A 895 -11.78 27.87 2.37
C TRP A 895 -10.48 27.14 2.71
N ILE A 896 -10.41 26.60 3.93
CA ILE A 896 -9.35 25.67 4.35
C ILE A 896 -9.99 24.46 5.04
N GLY A 897 -9.39 23.31 4.95
CA GLY A 897 -9.73 22.11 5.69
C GLY A 897 -9.18 22.20 7.11
N PHE A 898 -9.96 21.70 8.10
CA PHE A 898 -9.60 21.77 9.51
C PHE A 898 -10.30 20.68 10.31
N ASP A 899 -9.58 20.09 11.25
CA ASP A 899 -10.19 19.33 12.32
C ASP A 899 -9.49 19.58 13.66
N LEU A 900 -10.17 19.29 14.75
CA LEU A 900 -9.68 19.40 16.11
C LEU A 900 -10.07 18.16 16.90
N GLN A 901 -9.09 17.49 17.48
CA GLN A 901 -9.24 16.30 18.29
C GLN A 901 -8.76 16.54 19.72
N VAL A 902 -9.34 15.84 20.67
CA VAL A 902 -8.86 15.73 22.06
C VAL A 902 -8.55 14.27 22.32
N ASN A 903 -7.32 13.99 22.74
CA ASN A 903 -6.90 12.70 23.28
C ASN A 903 -7.02 12.73 24.80
N ASP A 904 -7.50 11.63 25.38
CA ASP A 904 -7.81 11.55 26.80
C ASP A 904 -7.40 10.18 27.39
N ASP A 905 -6.45 10.19 28.29
CA ASP A 905 -6.10 9.09 29.19
C ASP A 905 -6.93 9.22 30.47
N GLY A 906 -8.23 9.05 30.36
CA GLY A 906 -9.19 9.25 31.45
C GLY A 906 -9.04 8.24 32.60
N ALA A 907 -8.24 7.18 32.45
CA ALA A 907 -7.88 6.24 33.51
C ALA A 907 -6.57 6.64 34.23
N GLY A 908 -5.72 7.46 33.58
CA GLY A 908 -4.41 7.83 34.09
C GLY A 908 -3.43 6.66 34.14
N ASP A 909 -3.57 5.71 33.18
CA ASP A 909 -2.75 4.49 33.11
C ASP A 909 -1.71 4.52 31.98
N GLY A 910 -1.63 5.66 31.25
CA GLY A 910 -0.71 5.84 30.13
C GLY A 910 -1.26 5.31 28.81
N LYS A 911 -2.57 5.06 28.72
CA LYS A 911 -3.24 4.61 27.50
C LYS A 911 -4.42 5.52 27.17
N ARG A 912 -4.53 5.92 25.94
CA ARG A 912 -5.65 6.73 25.47
C ARG A 912 -6.96 5.94 25.56
N SER A 913 -7.86 6.37 26.43
CA SER A 913 -9.15 5.74 26.70
C SER A 913 -10.30 6.34 25.89
N SER A 914 -10.16 7.60 25.47
CA SER A 914 -11.17 8.26 24.63
C SER A 914 -10.57 9.27 23.65
N VAL A 915 -11.29 9.49 22.53
CA VAL A 915 -10.97 10.48 21.51
C VAL A 915 -12.25 11.19 21.08
N SER A 916 -12.29 12.50 21.30
CA SER A 916 -13.38 13.36 20.78
C SER A 916 -12.84 14.29 19.69
N ILE A 917 -13.58 14.46 18.59
CA ILE A 917 -13.19 15.25 17.43
C ILE A 917 -14.32 16.19 16.97
N TRP A 918 -14.01 17.21 16.17
CA TRP A 918 -15.00 18.12 15.64
C TRP A 918 -15.73 17.55 14.41
N SER A 919 -15.04 16.98 13.43
CA SER A 919 -15.62 16.57 12.15
C SER A 919 -15.45 15.09 11.85
N ASP A 920 -14.23 14.62 11.64
CA ASP A 920 -13.92 13.29 11.12
C ASP A 920 -14.07 12.19 12.18
N SER A 921 -15.04 11.29 11.99
CA SER A 921 -15.26 10.14 12.88
C SER A 921 -14.49 8.88 12.49
N SER A 922 -13.71 8.91 11.40
CA SER A 922 -12.97 7.73 10.91
C SER A 922 -11.80 7.33 11.80
N GLY A 923 -11.20 8.31 12.51
CA GLY A 923 -9.96 8.12 13.25
C GLY A 923 -8.69 8.23 12.41
N ASN A 924 -8.82 8.56 11.13
CA ASN A 924 -7.71 8.62 10.16
C ASN A 924 -7.21 10.04 9.87
N SER A 925 -7.70 11.05 10.63
CA SER A 925 -7.34 12.47 10.42
C SER A 925 -5.82 12.74 10.41
N TYR A 926 -5.00 11.84 10.93
CA TYR A 926 -3.54 11.97 10.95
C TYR A 926 -2.88 11.70 9.58
N GLN A 927 -3.62 11.20 8.60
CA GLN A 927 -3.13 10.87 7.25
C GLN A 927 -4.15 11.16 6.13
N ASP A 928 -5.43 11.41 6.47
CA ASP A 928 -6.57 11.55 5.54
C ASP A 928 -7.31 12.85 5.85
N THR A 929 -7.37 13.77 4.88
CA THR A 929 -8.04 15.07 5.02
C THR A 929 -9.49 15.06 4.53
N SER A 930 -9.96 13.95 3.93
CA SER A 930 -11.27 13.87 3.27
C SER A 930 -12.46 14.07 4.23
N GLY A 931 -12.27 13.72 5.52
CA GLY A 931 -13.23 13.90 6.61
C GLY A 931 -13.20 15.27 7.30
N PHE A 932 -12.28 16.16 6.96
CA PHE A 932 -12.12 17.45 7.63
C PHE A 932 -13.32 18.36 7.43
N GLY A 933 -13.64 19.11 8.46
CA GLY A 933 -14.59 20.22 8.38
C GLY A 933 -13.99 21.40 7.58
N SER A 934 -14.80 22.40 7.32
CA SER A 934 -14.46 23.51 6.45
C SER A 934 -14.48 24.86 7.17
N LEU A 935 -13.42 25.63 7.07
CA LEU A 935 -13.29 26.96 7.62
C LEU A 935 -13.31 28.01 6.49
N LEU A 936 -14.22 28.98 6.54
CA LEU A 936 -14.23 30.13 5.64
C LEU A 936 -13.56 31.33 6.30
N LEU A 937 -12.46 31.80 5.77
CA LEU A 937 -11.75 32.99 6.26
C LEU A 937 -12.55 34.26 5.91
N THR A 938 -12.88 35.07 6.91
CA THR A 938 -13.67 36.32 6.73
C THR A 938 -13.07 37.48 7.51
N ARG A 939 -13.20 38.72 6.98
CA ARG A 939 -12.76 39.91 7.70
C ARG A 939 -13.85 40.55 8.59
N LYS A 940 -15.10 40.14 8.39
CA LYS A 940 -16.26 40.62 9.15
C LYS A 940 -16.98 39.51 9.89
#